data_951b7d958f7cadd6acce595eb987cc1a
#
_entry.id   951b7d958f7cadd6acce595eb987cc1a
#
_cell.length_a   1.000
_cell.length_b   1.000
_cell.length_c   1.000
_cell.angle_alpha   90.00
_cell.angle_beta   90.00
_cell.angle_gamma   90.00
#
_symmetry.space_group_name_H-M   'P 1'
#
loop_
_entity.id
_entity.type
_entity.pdbx_description
1 polymer ?
#
loop_
_entity_poly.entity_id
_entity_poly.type
_entity_poly.pdbx_seq_one_letter_code
_entity_poly.pdbx_strand_id
1 'polypeptide(L)'
;IVTVNEVEKKLEISRINLENLTSDMLEIVKVLVKLQKNTGLKSSYYIDNENFIILNEEIAKEFVKKELLQLANKYSIIGTDKLRKYNIKAVRPRLSGKFSYHLNYLEGEVDIEIEGEKFSIQELLNKYRKDEYIVLSDGTNALINREYIEKLQRIFKDEDENKVKISFFDMPIVQDILDEKTFNNEFAGNKDFFEGINKINENDIVFPKLNATLRDYQKYGYKWLKYLTDNRLGACLADDMGLGKTLQAIALISKTHEEKKKRSMVIMPKSLIFNWESEIKKFAPNLKIAVYYGINRELSILKKADVVLTTYGTIRNDIENLLKEKFDLLVLDESQNIKNINSQTTKAVLLLNAEKRVALSGTPVENNLLELYSLFRFLNPEMFGTVQSFTNNYIIPIQKYSDTSTIEELRKKIYPFLLRRVKKEVLADLPDKIEKLVYVDMNEEHRKYYEEKRKYYYSLLENNTSSQGTFDKFFVLQAINELRHIVSSPELDNNKIISSKKEVLIENVIEAIENDHKVLIFVNYLSSIESICNSLKENKIKFLKMTGQTKDRQSLVDKFQSDNRYKVFVMTLKTGGVGLNLVSADTIFIYDPWWNKTVENQAIDRAYRLGQDKTVFAYKMIMRNTIEEKILKLQEIKDKLLDDLISEDNLSTKNLSKNDIEFILGN
;
A
#
# COMPACT_ATOMS: atom_id res chain seq x y z
N ILE A 1 -6.34 -13.76 -32.32
CA ILE A 1 -7.51 -13.81 -33.23
C ILE A 1 -7.39 -15.05 -34.08
N VAL A 2 -8.45 -15.83 -34.19
CA VAL A 2 -8.52 -17.00 -35.06
C VAL A 2 -9.50 -16.69 -36.16
N THR A 3 -9.05 -16.72 -37.40
CA THR A 3 -9.86 -16.48 -38.59
C THR A 3 -9.83 -17.69 -39.50
N VAL A 4 -11.01 -18.18 -39.91
CA VAL A 4 -11.14 -19.27 -40.88
C VAL A 4 -11.54 -18.66 -42.22
N ASN A 5 -10.67 -18.81 -43.22
CA ASN A 5 -10.99 -18.46 -44.61
C ASN A 5 -11.46 -19.74 -45.33
N GLU A 6 -12.77 -19.87 -45.53
CA GLU A 6 -13.38 -21.05 -46.16
C GLU A 6 -13.11 -21.16 -47.64
N VAL A 7 -12.90 -20.03 -48.33
CA VAL A 7 -12.64 -19.98 -49.79
C VAL A 7 -11.22 -20.46 -50.08
N GLU A 8 -10.27 -19.98 -49.28
CA GLU A 8 -8.86 -20.34 -49.42
C GLU A 8 -8.44 -21.56 -48.60
N LYS A 9 -9.37 -22.15 -47.82
CA LYS A 9 -9.13 -23.27 -46.87
C LYS A 9 -7.96 -23.00 -45.91
N LYS A 10 -7.90 -21.77 -45.37
CA LYS A 10 -6.85 -21.34 -44.45
C LYS A 10 -7.39 -21.07 -43.05
N LEU A 11 -6.63 -21.48 -42.04
CA LEU A 11 -6.80 -21.04 -40.65
C LEU A 11 -5.68 -20.04 -40.34
N GLU A 12 -6.07 -18.82 -40.03
CA GLU A 12 -5.14 -17.74 -39.67
C GLU A 12 -5.24 -17.49 -38.16
N ILE A 13 -4.09 -17.46 -37.51
CA ILE A 13 -3.96 -17.16 -36.07
C ILE A 13 -3.10 -15.91 -35.96
N SER A 14 -3.73 -14.81 -35.50
CA SER A 14 -3.06 -13.54 -35.29
C SER A 14 -3.16 -13.08 -33.84
N ARG A 15 -2.26 -12.21 -33.46
CA ARG A 15 -2.18 -11.64 -32.11
C ARG A 15 -2.61 -10.16 -32.12
N ILE A 16 -3.23 -9.70 -31.03
CA ILE A 16 -3.65 -8.29 -30.87
C ILE A 16 -2.60 -7.50 -30.08
N ASN A 17 -1.84 -8.14 -29.17
CA ASN A 17 -0.94 -7.45 -28.24
C ASN A 17 0.53 -7.70 -28.60
N LEU A 18 1.31 -6.62 -28.79
CA LEU A 18 2.68 -6.65 -29.30
C LEU A 18 3.77 -6.87 -28.23
N GLU A 19 3.42 -6.90 -26.95
CA GLU A 19 4.38 -7.11 -25.87
C GLU A 19 4.68 -8.61 -25.69
N ASN A 20 5.93 -9.05 -25.78
CA ASN A 20 6.42 -10.43 -25.67
C ASN A 20 6.22 -11.37 -26.87
N LEU A 21 6.33 -10.87 -28.08
CA LEU A 21 6.16 -11.59 -29.35
C LEU A 21 6.93 -12.92 -29.47
N THR A 22 8.16 -12.99 -29.00
CA THR A 22 9.06 -14.13 -29.25
C THR A 22 8.72 -15.40 -28.49
N SER A 23 8.24 -15.29 -27.24
CA SER A 23 7.95 -16.46 -26.39
C SER A 23 6.67 -17.17 -26.80
N ASP A 24 5.62 -16.41 -27.10
CA ASP A 24 4.30 -16.94 -27.43
C ASP A 24 4.27 -17.54 -28.87
N MET A 25 4.96 -16.89 -29.81
CA MET A 25 5.14 -17.44 -31.16
C MET A 25 5.89 -18.77 -31.14
N LEU A 26 6.93 -18.91 -30.31
CA LEU A 26 7.66 -20.15 -30.13
C LEU A 26 6.78 -21.29 -29.59
N GLU A 27 5.80 -20.99 -28.74
CA GLU A 27 4.87 -21.99 -28.22
C GLU A 27 3.95 -22.52 -29.34
N ILE A 28 3.37 -21.62 -30.14
CA ILE A 28 2.55 -22.03 -31.30
C ILE A 28 3.38 -22.82 -32.34
N VAL A 29 4.63 -22.40 -32.62
CA VAL A 29 5.54 -23.16 -33.50
C VAL A 29 5.79 -24.55 -32.96
N LYS A 30 6.06 -24.71 -31.66
CA LYS A 30 6.27 -26.04 -31.04
C LYS A 30 5.05 -26.95 -31.21
N VAL A 31 3.84 -26.41 -31.04
CA VAL A 31 2.59 -27.12 -31.23
C VAL A 31 2.42 -27.55 -32.68
N LEU A 32 2.63 -26.64 -33.65
CA LEU A 32 2.52 -26.95 -35.08
C LEU A 32 3.57 -27.97 -35.55
N VAL A 33 4.81 -27.87 -35.07
CA VAL A 33 5.87 -28.87 -35.35
C VAL A 33 5.49 -30.25 -34.77
N LYS A 34 4.90 -30.31 -33.57
CA LYS A 34 4.43 -31.55 -32.97
C LYS A 34 3.32 -32.19 -33.82
N LEU A 35 2.35 -31.39 -34.29
CA LEU A 35 1.28 -31.86 -35.17
C LEU A 35 1.80 -32.33 -36.52
N GLN A 36 2.77 -31.64 -37.12
CA GLN A 36 3.43 -32.07 -38.36
C GLN A 36 4.13 -33.41 -38.20
N LYS A 37 4.86 -33.63 -37.11
CA LYS A 37 5.51 -34.90 -36.80
C LYS A 37 4.49 -36.04 -36.64
N ASN A 38 3.38 -35.78 -35.95
CA ASN A 38 2.37 -36.79 -35.70
C ASN A 38 1.57 -37.19 -36.96
N THR A 39 1.34 -36.23 -37.86
CA THR A 39 0.57 -36.46 -39.11
C THR A 39 1.44 -36.82 -40.28
N GLY A 40 2.77 -36.70 -40.17
CA GLY A 40 3.70 -36.95 -41.29
C GLY A 40 3.64 -35.92 -42.42
N LEU A 41 2.85 -34.84 -42.26
CA LEU A 41 2.64 -33.82 -43.28
C LEU A 41 3.71 -32.74 -43.21
N LYS A 42 4.32 -32.37 -44.38
CA LYS A 42 5.33 -31.31 -44.49
C LYS A 42 4.70 -30.02 -45.00
N SER A 43 5.28 -28.88 -44.61
CA SER A 43 4.92 -27.54 -45.14
C SER A 43 3.46 -27.19 -44.99
N SER A 44 2.90 -27.45 -43.82
CA SER A 44 1.47 -27.30 -43.51
C SER A 44 1.10 -25.95 -42.89
N TYR A 45 2.09 -25.14 -42.57
CA TYR A 45 1.90 -23.77 -42.10
C TYR A 45 3.00 -22.83 -42.57
N TYR A 46 2.74 -21.53 -42.57
CA TYR A 46 3.75 -20.48 -42.76
C TYR A 46 3.44 -19.29 -41.86
N ILE A 47 4.41 -18.41 -41.69
CA ILE A 47 4.29 -17.20 -40.90
C ILE A 47 4.30 -16.02 -41.87
N ASP A 48 3.26 -15.17 -41.79
CA ASP A 48 3.14 -13.96 -42.59
C ASP A 48 2.79 -12.79 -41.64
N ASN A 49 3.68 -11.78 -41.57
CA ASN A 49 3.51 -10.57 -40.75
C ASN A 49 3.04 -10.90 -39.33
N GLU A 50 3.71 -11.85 -38.65
CA GLU A 50 3.37 -12.29 -37.27
C GLU A 50 2.09 -13.15 -37.19
N ASN A 51 1.48 -13.52 -38.27
CA ASN A 51 0.36 -14.43 -38.33
C ASN A 51 0.79 -15.85 -38.69
N PHE A 52 0.19 -16.84 -38.06
CA PHE A 52 0.36 -18.24 -38.44
C PHE A 52 -0.78 -18.62 -39.37
N ILE A 53 -0.44 -19.07 -40.57
CA ILE A 53 -1.40 -19.54 -41.57
C ILE A 53 -1.25 -21.04 -41.72
N ILE A 54 -2.29 -21.81 -41.37
CA ILE A 54 -2.30 -23.26 -41.49
C ILE A 54 -3.08 -23.62 -42.75
N LEU A 55 -2.40 -24.19 -43.72
CA LEU A 55 -2.93 -24.54 -45.06
C LEU A 55 -3.56 -25.92 -45.12
N ASN A 56 -3.06 -26.86 -44.33
CA ASN A 56 -3.54 -28.23 -44.37
C ASN A 56 -4.77 -28.42 -43.52
N GLU A 57 -5.87 -28.87 -44.11
CA GLU A 57 -7.16 -29.06 -43.44
C GLU A 57 -7.10 -30.08 -42.29
N GLU A 58 -6.32 -31.16 -42.42
CA GLU A 58 -6.19 -32.14 -41.34
C GLU A 58 -5.43 -31.59 -40.15
N ILE A 59 -4.34 -30.87 -40.38
CA ILE A 59 -3.58 -30.21 -39.33
C ILE A 59 -4.41 -29.10 -38.68
N ALA A 60 -5.15 -28.31 -39.45
CA ALA A 60 -6.05 -27.31 -38.94
C ALA A 60 -7.14 -27.92 -38.07
N LYS A 61 -7.74 -29.03 -38.48
CA LYS A 61 -8.76 -29.76 -37.68
C LYS A 61 -8.15 -30.32 -36.37
N GLU A 62 -7.00 -30.93 -36.41
CA GLU A 62 -6.31 -31.43 -35.22
C GLU A 62 -5.89 -30.28 -34.29
N PHE A 63 -5.36 -29.20 -34.84
CA PHE A 63 -5.03 -28.01 -34.07
C PHE A 63 -6.24 -27.43 -33.36
N VAL A 64 -7.34 -27.24 -34.09
CA VAL A 64 -8.57 -26.68 -33.52
C VAL A 64 -9.18 -27.61 -32.46
N LYS A 65 -9.21 -28.93 -32.70
CA LYS A 65 -9.83 -29.88 -31.79
C LYS A 65 -9.05 -30.14 -30.49
N LYS A 66 -7.73 -30.12 -30.54
CA LYS A 66 -6.89 -30.53 -29.41
C LYS A 66 -6.05 -29.38 -28.85
N GLU A 67 -5.31 -28.69 -29.68
CA GLU A 67 -4.28 -27.78 -29.24
C GLU A 67 -4.86 -26.36 -28.98
N LEU A 68 -5.82 -25.91 -29.80
CA LEU A 68 -6.48 -24.62 -29.58
C LEU A 68 -7.21 -24.56 -28.23
N LEU A 69 -7.84 -25.68 -27.82
CA LEU A 69 -8.49 -25.77 -26.54
C LEU A 69 -7.50 -25.63 -25.36
N GLN A 70 -6.29 -26.20 -25.50
CA GLN A 70 -5.24 -26.05 -24.50
C GLN A 70 -4.66 -24.62 -24.46
N LEU A 71 -4.54 -23.98 -25.65
CA LEU A 71 -4.09 -22.60 -25.73
C LEU A 71 -5.12 -21.59 -25.16
N ALA A 72 -6.41 -21.95 -25.16
CA ALA A 72 -7.46 -21.13 -24.57
C ALA A 72 -7.27 -20.86 -23.05
N ASN A 73 -6.46 -21.67 -22.37
CA ASN A 73 -6.12 -21.46 -20.97
C ASN A 73 -5.12 -20.36 -20.73
N LYS A 74 -4.30 -20.06 -21.74
CA LYS A 74 -3.25 -19.05 -21.64
C LYS A 74 -3.62 -17.78 -22.39
N TYR A 75 -4.50 -17.88 -23.39
CA TYR A 75 -4.83 -16.82 -24.32
C TYR A 75 -6.33 -16.66 -24.49
N SER A 76 -6.82 -15.42 -24.54
CA SER A 76 -8.20 -15.13 -24.92
C SER A 76 -8.38 -15.35 -26.42
N ILE A 77 -9.28 -16.25 -26.81
CA ILE A 77 -9.55 -16.57 -28.21
C ILE A 77 -10.67 -15.67 -28.72
N ILE A 78 -10.40 -14.88 -29.76
CA ILE A 78 -11.36 -13.99 -30.42
C ILE A 78 -11.72 -14.56 -31.80
N GLY A 79 -13.00 -14.44 -32.20
CA GLY A 79 -13.48 -14.97 -33.48
C GLY A 79 -14.00 -16.39 -33.42
N THR A 80 -14.33 -16.88 -32.23
CA THR A 80 -14.86 -18.23 -32.00
C THR A 80 -16.18 -18.52 -32.71
N ASP A 81 -16.94 -17.49 -33.14
CA ASP A 81 -18.15 -17.69 -33.94
C ASP A 81 -17.92 -18.45 -35.23
N LYS A 82 -16.72 -18.33 -35.81
CA LYS A 82 -16.29 -19.08 -37.01
C LYS A 82 -15.89 -20.51 -36.72
N LEU A 83 -15.72 -20.86 -35.43
CA LEU A 83 -15.32 -22.21 -35.00
C LEU A 83 -16.52 -23.10 -34.66
N ARG A 84 -17.76 -22.61 -34.78
CA ARG A 84 -19.01 -23.39 -34.51
C ARG A 84 -19.08 -24.70 -35.30
N LYS A 85 -18.56 -24.72 -36.52
CA LYS A 85 -18.44 -25.94 -37.32
C LYS A 85 -17.58 -27.05 -36.71
N TYR A 86 -16.72 -26.70 -35.78
CA TYR A 86 -15.84 -27.61 -35.06
C TYR A 86 -16.36 -27.97 -33.66
N ASN A 87 -17.63 -27.65 -33.38
CA ASN A 87 -18.25 -27.81 -32.06
C ASN A 87 -17.49 -27.06 -30.94
N ILE A 88 -16.95 -25.88 -31.24
CA ILE A 88 -16.27 -25.01 -30.27
C ILE A 88 -17.01 -23.68 -30.20
N LYS A 89 -17.37 -23.25 -29.01
CA LYS A 89 -18.08 -22.00 -28.77
C LYS A 89 -17.52 -21.29 -27.52
N ALA A 90 -17.12 -20.02 -27.65
CA ALA A 90 -16.88 -19.20 -26.47
C ALA A 90 -18.22 -18.82 -25.86
N VAL A 91 -18.36 -19.08 -24.58
CA VAL A 91 -19.61 -18.87 -23.85
C VAL A 91 -19.37 -17.93 -22.67
N ARG A 92 -20.38 -17.12 -22.36
CA ARG A 92 -20.43 -16.36 -21.11
C ARG A 92 -21.45 -17.06 -20.21
N PRO A 93 -21.00 -17.73 -19.13
CA PRO A 93 -21.92 -18.32 -18.18
C PRO A 93 -22.79 -17.23 -17.55
N ARG A 94 -24.07 -17.54 -17.35
CA ARG A 94 -24.98 -16.69 -16.59
C ARG A 94 -25.16 -17.27 -15.20
N LEU A 95 -24.88 -16.48 -14.20
CA LEU A 95 -25.06 -16.83 -12.81
C LEU A 95 -26.42 -16.36 -12.34
N SER A 96 -27.23 -17.27 -11.82
CA SER A 96 -28.50 -16.98 -11.17
C SER A 96 -28.55 -17.68 -9.80
N GLY A 97 -29.25 -17.10 -8.84
CA GLY A 97 -29.32 -17.69 -7.50
C GLY A 97 -30.37 -17.02 -6.63
N LYS A 98 -30.67 -17.66 -5.50
CA LYS A 98 -31.51 -17.10 -4.43
C LYS A 98 -30.71 -17.08 -3.15
N PHE A 99 -30.70 -15.92 -2.48
CA PHE A 99 -29.84 -15.69 -1.33
C PHE A 99 -30.65 -15.26 -0.10
N SER A 100 -30.21 -15.72 1.06
CA SER A 100 -30.66 -15.25 2.36
C SER A 100 -29.59 -14.41 3.03
N TYR A 101 -30.02 -13.33 3.69
CA TYR A 101 -29.11 -12.37 4.33
C TYR A 101 -28.73 -12.80 5.73
N HIS A 102 -27.42 -12.76 6.00
CA HIS A 102 -26.82 -12.79 7.33
C HIS A 102 -25.97 -11.55 7.56
N LEU A 103 -25.54 -11.33 8.79
CA LEU A 103 -24.91 -10.05 9.20
C LEU A 103 -23.70 -9.65 8.34
N ASN A 104 -22.88 -10.63 7.91
CA ASN A 104 -21.62 -10.39 7.19
C ASN A 104 -21.45 -11.26 5.94
N TYR A 105 -22.45 -12.04 5.59
CA TYR A 105 -22.43 -12.91 4.41
C TYR A 105 -23.84 -13.17 3.90
N LEU A 106 -23.90 -13.58 2.66
CA LEU A 106 -25.09 -14.09 2.01
C LEU A 106 -24.92 -15.58 1.80
N GLU A 107 -25.93 -16.35 2.15
CA GLU A 107 -25.97 -17.77 1.92
C GLU A 107 -27.08 -18.08 0.93
N GLY A 108 -26.79 -18.89 -0.08
CA GLY A 108 -27.78 -19.17 -1.11
C GLY A 108 -27.41 -20.33 -2.00
N GLU A 109 -28.33 -20.64 -2.91
CA GLU A 109 -28.11 -21.60 -3.98
C GLU A 109 -27.82 -20.84 -5.26
N VAL A 110 -26.78 -21.24 -5.99
CA VAL A 110 -26.36 -20.61 -7.24
C VAL A 110 -26.32 -21.64 -8.35
N ASP A 111 -27.02 -21.33 -9.42
CA ASP A 111 -26.99 -22.07 -10.68
C ASP A 111 -26.19 -21.29 -11.72
N ILE A 112 -25.37 -21.99 -12.46
CA ILE A 112 -24.64 -21.46 -13.62
C ILE A 112 -25.31 -22.01 -14.87
N GLU A 113 -25.85 -21.13 -15.69
CA GLU A 113 -26.45 -21.49 -16.97
C GLU A 113 -25.48 -21.22 -18.11
N ILE A 114 -25.22 -22.25 -18.90
CA ILE A 114 -24.40 -22.20 -20.11
C ILE A 114 -25.23 -22.74 -21.27
N GLU A 115 -25.59 -21.88 -22.23
CA GLU A 115 -26.38 -22.27 -23.41
C GLU A 115 -27.68 -23.04 -23.08
N GLY A 116 -28.33 -22.70 -21.97
CA GLY A 116 -29.58 -23.35 -21.52
C GLY A 116 -29.38 -24.58 -20.62
N GLU A 117 -28.16 -25.07 -20.42
CA GLU A 117 -27.85 -26.12 -19.47
C GLU A 117 -27.42 -25.50 -18.12
N LYS A 118 -27.91 -26.13 -17.03
CA LYS A 118 -27.60 -25.69 -15.67
C LYS A 118 -26.54 -26.55 -15.03
N PHE A 119 -25.60 -25.93 -14.38
CA PHE A 119 -24.50 -26.54 -13.63
C PHE A 119 -24.44 -25.97 -12.22
N SER A 120 -24.12 -26.82 -11.24
CA SER A 120 -23.67 -26.31 -9.95
C SER A 120 -22.25 -25.73 -10.09
N ILE A 121 -21.84 -24.85 -9.17
CA ILE A 121 -20.48 -24.29 -9.20
C ILE A 121 -19.43 -25.38 -9.10
N GLN A 122 -19.64 -26.36 -8.21
CA GLN A 122 -18.72 -27.50 -8.06
C GLN A 122 -18.61 -28.34 -9.31
N GLU A 123 -19.75 -28.66 -9.93
CA GLU A 123 -19.78 -29.43 -11.16
C GLU A 123 -19.04 -28.74 -12.27
N LEU A 124 -19.25 -27.42 -12.43
CA LEU A 124 -18.56 -26.59 -13.39
C LEU A 124 -17.04 -26.59 -13.13
N LEU A 125 -16.63 -26.29 -11.89
CA LEU A 125 -15.23 -26.23 -11.52
C LEU A 125 -14.52 -27.57 -11.65
N ASN A 126 -15.19 -28.68 -11.34
CA ASN A 126 -14.61 -30.01 -11.46
C ASN A 126 -14.46 -30.41 -12.93
N LYS A 127 -15.45 -30.15 -13.78
CA LYS A 127 -15.35 -30.37 -15.23
C LYS A 127 -14.24 -29.50 -15.84
N TYR A 128 -14.20 -28.23 -15.47
CA TYR A 128 -13.18 -27.33 -15.98
C TYR A 128 -11.75 -27.71 -15.53
N ARG A 129 -11.54 -28.16 -14.28
CA ARG A 129 -10.23 -28.61 -13.80
C ARG A 129 -9.70 -29.83 -14.55
N LYS A 130 -10.59 -30.71 -15.04
CA LYS A 130 -10.21 -31.92 -15.75
C LYS A 130 -9.83 -31.64 -17.20
N ASP A 131 -10.66 -30.86 -17.91
CA ASP A 131 -10.59 -30.73 -19.36
C ASP A 131 -10.29 -29.31 -19.84
N GLU A 132 -10.33 -28.31 -18.91
CA GLU A 132 -10.10 -26.87 -19.16
C GLU A 132 -11.13 -26.23 -20.12
N TYR A 133 -12.19 -26.96 -20.43
CA TYR A 133 -13.41 -26.54 -21.15
C TYR A 133 -14.59 -27.39 -20.65
N ILE A 134 -15.79 -27.05 -21.05
CA ILE A 134 -16.99 -27.79 -20.69
C ILE A 134 -17.62 -28.38 -21.91
N VAL A 135 -17.85 -29.71 -21.87
CA VAL A 135 -18.61 -30.40 -22.91
C VAL A 135 -20.10 -30.33 -22.56
N LEU A 136 -20.89 -29.67 -23.44
CA LEU A 136 -22.34 -29.60 -23.32
C LEU A 136 -23.02 -30.90 -23.82
N SER A 137 -24.28 -31.05 -23.51
CA SER A 137 -25.07 -32.26 -23.90
C SER A 137 -25.18 -32.49 -25.41
N ASP A 138 -25.08 -31.39 -26.20
CA ASP A 138 -25.07 -31.42 -27.67
C ASP A 138 -23.67 -31.77 -28.26
N GLY A 139 -22.68 -32.01 -27.43
CA GLY A 139 -21.28 -32.25 -27.82
C GLY A 139 -20.50 -31.02 -28.14
N THR A 140 -21.02 -29.84 -27.86
CA THR A 140 -20.28 -28.54 -28.04
C THR A 140 -19.27 -28.36 -26.91
N ASN A 141 -18.04 -28.01 -27.27
CA ASN A 141 -16.98 -27.63 -26.33
C ASN A 141 -17.12 -26.15 -25.98
N ALA A 142 -17.65 -25.87 -24.82
CA ALA A 142 -17.85 -24.52 -24.31
C ALA A 142 -16.54 -23.98 -23.68
N LEU A 143 -15.95 -22.97 -24.29
CA LEU A 143 -14.80 -22.28 -23.77
C LEU A 143 -15.26 -21.16 -22.84
N ILE A 144 -14.84 -21.23 -21.58
CA ILE A 144 -15.09 -20.19 -20.59
C ILE A 144 -13.79 -19.43 -20.35
N ASN A 145 -13.88 -18.11 -20.18
CA ASN A 145 -12.71 -17.30 -19.83
C ASN A 145 -12.12 -17.80 -18.49
N ARG A 146 -10.84 -18.10 -18.47
CA ARG A 146 -10.12 -18.56 -17.28
C ARG A 146 -10.25 -17.59 -16.11
N GLU A 147 -10.14 -16.31 -16.37
CA GLU A 147 -10.31 -15.24 -15.37
C GLU A 147 -11.70 -15.33 -14.67
N TYR A 148 -12.75 -15.64 -15.43
CA TYR A 148 -14.10 -15.86 -14.89
C TYR A 148 -14.13 -17.05 -13.93
N ILE A 149 -13.50 -18.17 -14.30
CA ILE A 149 -13.40 -19.36 -13.46
C ILE A 149 -12.61 -19.09 -12.17
N GLU A 150 -11.51 -18.38 -12.27
CA GLU A 150 -10.69 -17.98 -11.11
C GLU A 150 -11.47 -17.05 -10.17
N LYS A 151 -12.27 -16.13 -10.71
CA LYS A 151 -13.19 -15.29 -9.93
C LYS A 151 -14.24 -16.13 -9.19
N LEU A 152 -14.87 -17.10 -9.87
CA LEU A 152 -15.82 -17.99 -9.23
C LEU A 152 -15.18 -18.76 -8.06
N GLN A 153 -13.98 -19.32 -8.24
CA GLN A 153 -13.27 -20.04 -7.19
C GLN A 153 -12.92 -19.18 -5.98
N ARG A 154 -12.64 -17.90 -6.17
CA ARG A 154 -12.30 -16.97 -5.08
C ARG A 154 -13.52 -16.50 -4.29
N ILE A 155 -14.64 -16.27 -4.98
CA ILE A 155 -15.84 -15.67 -4.38
C ILE A 155 -16.69 -16.76 -3.71
N PHE A 156 -16.92 -17.86 -4.40
CA PHE A 156 -17.79 -18.91 -3.92
C PHE A 156 -16.99 -19.97 -3.17
N LYS A 157 -17.08 -19.93 -1.84
CA LYS A 157 -16.49 -20.95 -0.97
C LYS A 157 -17.55 -22.01 -0.69
N ASP A 158 -17.19 -23.26 -1.00
CA ASP A 158 -18.08 -24.40 -0.80
C ASP A 158 -18.28 -24.72 0.67
N GLU A 159 -19.54 -24.94 1.07
CA GLU A 159 -19.87 -25.65 2.31
C GLU A 159 -20.65 -26.97 2.03
N ASP A 160 -21.45 -27.02 0.97
CA ASP A 160 -22.19 -28.20 0.48
C ASP A 160 -22.44 -28.10 -1.03
N GLU A 161 -22.77 -29.21 -1.69
CA GLU A 161 -22.87 -29.30 -3.16
C GLU A 161 -23.68 -28.22 -3.87
N ASN A 162 -24.62 -27.54 -3.20
CA ASN A 162 -25.48 -26.51 -3.78
C ASN A 162 -25.56 -25.23 -2.97
N LYS A 163 -24.88 -25.13 -1.80
CA LYS A 163 -24.90 -23.90 -0.98
C LYS A 163 -23.61 -23.16 -1.06
N VAL A 164 -23.70 -21.87 -1.36
CA VAL A 164 -22.57 -20.96 -1.44
C VAL A 164 -22.68 -19.86 -0.41
N LYS A 165 -21.56 -19.45 0.13
CA LYS A 165 -21.44 -18.26 0.97
C LYS A 165 -20.69 -17.17 0.22
N ILE A 166 -21.31 -15.99 0.14
CA ILE A 166 -20.70 -14.80 -0.44
C ILE A 166 -20.44 -13.81 0.69
N SER A 167 -19.21 -13.39 0.84
CA SER A 167 -18.90 -12.32 1.80
C SER A 167 -19.55 -11.01 1.38
N PHE A 168 -20.11 -10.27 2.33
CA PHE A 168 -20.57 -8.88 2.10
C PHE A 168 -19.50 -8.02 1.39
N PHE A 169 -18.25 -8.23 1.72
CA PHE A 169 -17.11 -7.49 1.16
C PHE A 169 -16.78 -7.85 -0.29
N ASP A 170 -17.31 -8.97 -0.81
CA ASP A 170 -17.11 -9.40 -2.21
C ASP A 170 -18.18 -8.85 -3.16
N MET A 171 -19.18 -8.12 -2.64
CA MET A 171 -20.27 -7.57 -3.43
C MET A 171 -19.83 -6.70 -4.63
N PRO A 172 -18.82 -5.81 -4.51
CA PRO A 172 -18.36 -5.04 -5.66
C PRO A 172 -17.78 -5.91 -6.79
N ILE A 173 -17.31 -7.13 -6.47
CA ILE A 173 -16.77 -8.09 -7.44
C ILE A 173 -17.90 -8.96 -8.00
N VAL A 174 -18.83 -9.37 -7.14
CA VAL A 174 -19.99 -10.20 -7.50
C VAL A 174 -20.87 -9.50 -8.52
N GLN A 175 -21.01 -8.17 -8.46
CA GLN A 175 -21.76 -7.37 -9.41
C GLN A 175 -21.28 -7.56 -10.87
N ASP A 176 -19.98 -7.82 -11.06
CA ASP A 176 -19.41 -8.04 -12.40
C ASP A 176 -19.72 -9.43 -12.98
N ILE A 177 -20.17 -10.37 -12.14
CA ILE A 177 -20.31 -11.79 -12.48
C ILE A 177 -21.79 -12.19 -12.60
N LEU A 178 -22.64 -11.65 -11.73
CA LEU A 178 -24.07 -11.93 -11.72
C LEU A 178 -24.81 -11.19 -12.86
N ASP A 179 -25.88 -11.78 -13.36
CA ASP A 179 -26.77 -11.05 -14.25
C ASP A 179 -27.47 -9.91 -13.49
N GLU A 180 -27.77 -8.82 -14.22
CA GLU A 180 -28.32 -7.59 -13.65
C GLU A 180 -29.65 -7.82 -12.92
N LYS A 181 -30.49 -8.71 -13.40
CA LYS A 181 -31.79 -9.04 -12.80
C LYS A 181 -31.63 -9.76 -11.47
N THR A 182 -30.78 -10.77 -11.40
CA THR A 182 -30.48 -11.50 -10.18
C THR A 182 -29.83 -10.59 -9.15
N PHE A 183 -28.87 -9.76 -9.57
CA PHE A 183 -28.20 -8.81 -8.69
C PHE A 183 -29.19 -7.80 -8.09
N ASN A 184 -30.04 -7.19 -8.91
CA ASN A 184 -31.00 -6.19 -8.42
C ASN A 184 -32.07 -6.76 -7.48
N ASN A 185 -32.50 -8.00 -7.67
CA ASN A 185 -33.54 -8.60 -6.84
C ASN A 185 -33.01 -9.18 -5.53
N GLU A 186 -31.87 -9.88 -5.57
CA GLU A 186 -31.36 -10.64 -4.44
C GLU A 186 -30.39 -9.82 -3.56
N PHE A 187 -29.81 -8.73 -4.11
CA PHE A 187 -28.78 -7.96 -3.42
C PHE A 187 -29.17 -6.48 -3.18
N ALA A 188 -30.46 -6.14 -3.24
CA ALA A 188 -30.96 -4.76 -3.13
C ALA A 188 -30.43 -4.03 -1.87
N GLY A 189 -30.51 -4.64 -0.70
CA GLY A 189 -30.04 -4.02 0.55
C GLY A 189 -28.55 -3.74 0.59
N ASN A 190 -27.75 -4.62 0.02
CA ASN A 190 -26.30 -4.40 -0.08
C ASN A 190 -25.96 -3.35 -1.15
N LYS A 191 -26.70 -3.34 -2.24
CA LYS A 191 -26.59 -2.32 -3.28
C LYS A 191 -26.87 -0.93 -2.69
N ASP A 192 -27.92 -0.78 -1.89
CA ASP A 192 -28.26 0.46 -1.22
C ASP A 192 -27.12 0.97 -0.32
N PHE A 193 -26.42 0.06 0.39
CA PHE A 193 -25.25 0.43 1.17
C PHE A 193 -24.12 0.99 0.29
N PHE A 194 -23.71 0.28 -0.76
CA PHE A 194 -22.63 0.75 -1.64
C PHE A 194 -23.02 1.99 -2.44
N GLU A 195 -24.29 2.11 -2.88
CA GLU A 195 -24.81 3.35 -3.48
C GLU A 195 -24.83 4.50 -2.47
N GLY A 196 -25.17 4.24 -1.21
CA GLY A 196 -25.15 5.21 -0.13
C GLY A 196 -23.77 5.79 0.15
N ILE A 197 -22.71 4.97 -0.01
CA ILE A 197 -21.33 5.47 0.04
C ILE A 197 -21.07 6.50 -1.07
N ASN A 198 -21.52 6.22 -2.28
CA ASN A 198 -21.34 7.13 -3.42
C ASN A 198 -22.16 8.41 -3.30
N LYS A 199 -23.29 8.37 -2.58
CA LYS A 199 -24.21 9.49 -2.34
C LYS A 199 -24.02 10.17 -0.97
N ILE A 200 -22.89 9.97 -0.30
CA ILE A 200 -22.62 10.49 1.07
C ILE A 200 -22.82 12.01 1.18
N ASN A 201 -22.52 12.77 0.14
CA ASN A 201 -22.73 14.22 0.14
C ASN A 201 -24.22 14.61 0.23
N GLU A 202 -25.11 13.79 -0.32
CA GLU A 202 -26.55 14.01 -0.35
C GLU A 202 -27.22 13.64 0.99
N ASN A 203 -26.53 12.87 1.84
CA ASN A 203 -27.06 12.43 3.12
C ASN A 203 -27.04 13.56 4.15
N ASP A 204 -28.19 13.77 4.82
CA ASP A 204 -28.36 14.71 5.93
C ASP A 204 -27.73 14.18 7.22
N ILE A 205 -26.39 14.05 7.23
CA ILE A 205 -25.64 13.63 8.42
C ILE A 205 -25.37 14.85 9.30
N VAL A 206 -25.88 14.81 10.53
CA VAL A 206 -25.76 15.89 11.51
C VAL A 206 -24.33 15.97 12.04
N PHE A 207 -23.73 17.15 11.96
CA PHE A 207 -22.40 17.43 12.51
C PHE A 207 -22.42 17.57 14.04
N PRO A 208 -21.33 17.16 14.72
CA PRO A 208 -21.19 17.40 16.16
C PRO A 208 -20.92 18.89 16.46
N LYS A 209 -21.16 19.29 17.71
CA LYS A 209 -20.76 20.60 18.19
C LYS A 209 -19.25 20.63 18.44
N LEU A 210 -18.53 21.38 17.63
CA LEU A 210 -17.08 21.56 17.72
C LEU A 210 -16.71 23.04 17.77
N ASN A 211 -15.62 23.38 18.45
CA ASN A 211 -15.00 24.71 18.40
C ASN A 211 -14.08 24.81 17.15
N ALA A 212 -14.59 24.37 16.01
CA ALA A 212 -13.87 24.40 14.73
C ALA A 212 -14.86 24.37 13.56
N THR A 213 -14.49 24.99 12.46
CA THR A 213 -15.21 24.86 11.18
C THR A 213 -14.49 23.83 10.33
N LEU A 214 -15.18 22.74 9.99
CA LEU A 214 -14.67 21.72 9.09
C LEU A 214 -14.66 22.24 7.65
N ARG A 215 -13.59 22.02 6.92
CA ARG A 215 -13.51 22.25 5.46
C ARG A 215 -14.37 21.20 4.72
N ASP A 216 -14.76 21.47 3.48
CA ASP A 216 -15.70 20.60 2.77
C ASP A 216 -15.19 19.16 2.62
N TYR A 217 -13.92 18.96 2.31
CA TYR A 217 -13.34 17.62 2.28
C TYR A 217 -13.33 16.94 3.67
N GLN A 218 -13.19 17.70 4.76
CA GLN A 218 -13.26 17.17 6.14
C GLN A 218 -14.70 16.82 6.51
N LYS A 219 -15.69 17.62 6.07
CA LYS A 219 -17.11 17.30 6.20
C LYS A 219 -17.43 15.98 5.49
N TYR A 220 -16.94 15.82 4.26
CA TYR A 220 -17.09 14.56 3.53
C TYR A 220 -16.45 13.39 4.29
N GLY A 221 -15.20 13.52 4.73
CA GLY A 221 -14.50 12.48 5.48
C GLY A 221 -15.22 12.11 6.79
N TYR A 222 -15.74 13.10 7.53
CA TYR A 222 -16.56 12.85 8.70
C TYR A 222 -17.86 12.10 8.35
N LYS A 223 -18.60 12.53 7.32
CA LYS A 223 -19.82 11.85 6.87
C LYS A 223 -19.52 10.40 6.48
N TRP A 224 -18.43 10.16 5.76
CA TRP A 224 -17.99 8.84 5.34
C TRP A 224 -17.61 7.94 6.55
N LEU A 225 -16.82 8.46 7.51
CA LEU A 225 -16.52 7.76 8.76
C LEU A 225 -17.80 7.40 9.55
N LYS A 226 -18.71 8.37 9.67
CA LYS A 226 -19.99 8.18 10.38
C LYS A 226 -20.83 7.12 9.70
N TYR A 227 -20.98 7.18 8.38
CA TYR A 227 -21.74 6.22 7.58
C TYR A 227 -21.24 4.79 7.77
N LEU A 228 -19.93 4.56 7.63
CA LEU A 228 -19.34 3.23 7.82
C LEU A 228 -19.49 2.73 9.25
N THR A 229 -19.17 3.57 10.23
CA THR A 229 -19.24 3.17 11.64
C THR A 229 -20.68 2.96 12.15
N ASP A 230 -21.67 3.63 11.61
CA ASP A 230 -23.08 3.38 11.94
C ASP A 230 -23.56 2.03 11.38
N ASN A 231 -23.00 1.60 10.27
CA ASN A 231 -23.21 0.25 9.70
C ASN A 231 -22.28 -0.80 10.33
N ARG A 232 -21.56 -0.50 11.43
CA ARG A 232 -20.61 -1.37 12.15
C ARG A 232 -19.45 -1.87 11.29
N LEU A 233 -19.09 -1.09 10.28
CA LEU A 233 -17.97 -1.38 9.39
C LEU A 233 -16.77 -0.52 9.76
N GLY A 234 -15.60 -1.10 9.67
CA GLY A 234 -14.34 -0.41 9.92
C GLY A 234 -13.91 0.47 8.76
N ALA A 235 -13.27 1.59 9.08
CA ALA A 235 -12.86 2.61 8.11
C ALA A 235 -11.37 3.00 8.29
N CYS A 236 -10.65 3.14 7.18
CA CYS A 236 -9.30 3.69 7.16
C CYS A 236 -9.29 5.07 6.50
N LEU A 237 -9.05 6.12 7.29
CA LEU A 237 -8.82 7.46 6.77
C LEU A 237 -7.34 7.64 6.45
N ALA A 238 -7.02 7.52 5.17
CA ALA A 238 -5.66 7.48 4.65
C ALA A 238 -5.22 8.79 3.97
N ASP A 239 -5.84 9.91 4.35
CA ASP A 239 -5.51 11.24 3.84
C ASP A 239 -4.04 11.59 4.05
N ASP A 240 -3.48 12.38 3.15
CA ASP A 240 -2.13 12.93 3.31
C ASP A 240 -1.96 13.61 4.67
N MET A 241 -0.72 13.64 5.17
CA MET A 241 -0.42 14.32 6.43
C MET A 241 -0.76 15.81 6.35
N GLY A 242 -1.33 16.35 7.44
CA GLY A 242 -1.72 17.76 7.52
C GLY A 242 -3.11 18.08 6.96
N LEU A 243 -3.87 17.11 6.44
CA LEU A 243 -5.27 17.28 6.02
C LEU A 243 -6.27 17.22 7.20
N GLY A 244 -5.79 17.13 8.45
CA GLY A 244 -6.64 17.17 9.63
C GLY A 244 -7.40 15.87 9.90
N LYS A 245 -6.76 14.72 9.72
CA LYS A 245 -7.32 13.39 10.10
C LYS A 245 -7.76 13.37 11.57
N THR A 246 -6.93 13.91 12.46
CA THR A 246 -7.22 14.01 13.89
C THR A 246 -8.53 14.77 14.15
N LEU A 247 -8.75 15.91 13.49
CA LEU A 247 -9.96 16.70 13.64
C LEU A 247 -11.21 15.95 13.15
N GLN A 248 -11.11 15.23 12.03
CA GLN A 248 -12.20 14.41 11.52
C GLN A 248 -12.54 13.25 12.49
N ALA A 249 -11.52 12.62 13.09
CA ALA A 249 -11.72 11.60 14.11
C ALA A 249 -12.30 12.17 15.41
N ILE A 250 -11.87 13.35 15.86
CA ILE A 250 -12.45 14.06 17.01
C ILE A 250 -13.93 14.38 16.76
N ALA A 251 -14.29 14.78 15.54
CA ALA A 251 -15.68 15.00 15.15
C ALA A 251 -16.52 13.72 15.30
N LEU A 252 -16.01 12.58 14.83
CA LEU A 252 -16.68 11.29 15.01
C LEU A 252 -16.82 10.89 16.47
N ILE A 253 -15.76 11.03 17.27
CA ILE A 253 -15.77 10.74 18.71
C ILE A 253 -16.79 11.62 19.44
N SER A 254 -16.79 12.93 19.17
CA SER A 254 -17.73 13.89 19.76
C SER A 254 -19.18 13.50 19.44
N LYS A 255 -19.47 13.17 18.17
CA LYS A 255 -20.80 12.76 17.76
C LYS A 255 -21.24 11.45 18.41
N THR A 256 -20.35 10.47 18.48
CA THR A 256 -20.62 9.19 19.15
C THR A 256 -20.98 9.38 20.62
N HIS A 257 -20.28 10.29 21.31
CA HIS A 257 -20.56 10.62 22.70
C HIS A 257 -21.91 11.39 22.88
N GLU A 258 -22.19 12.36 22.01
CA GLU A 258 -23.46 13.10 22.01
C GLU A 258 -24.66 12.16 21.87
N GLU A 259 -24.58 11.16 21.01
CA GLU A 259 -25.69 10.24 20.72
C GLU A 259 -25.90 9.19 21.83
N LYS A 260 -24.84 8.63 22.36
CA LYS A 260 -24.92 7.40 23.19
C LYS A 260 -24.20 7.48 24.53
N LYS A 261 -23.47 8.55 24.82
CA LYS A 261 -22.58 8.70 26.01
C LYS A 261 -21.65 7.51 26.23
N LYS A 262 -21.15 6.91 25.12
CA LYS A 262 -20.28 5.75 25.12
C LYS A 262 -18.82 6.16 25.08
N ARG A 263 -17.93 5.28 25.53
CA ARG A 263 -16.50 5.53 25.64
C ARG A 263 -15.77 5.21 24.32
N SER A 264 -14.88 6.09 23.93
CA SER A 264 -13.95 5.89 22.84
C SER A 264 -12.52 5.70 23.34
N MET A 265 -11.70 4.91 22.64
CA MET A 265 -10.28 4.80 22.92
C MET A 265 -9.48 5.15 21.67
N VAL A 266 -8.45 5.97 21.85
CA VAL A 266 -7.50 6.33 20.80
C VAL A 266 -6.13 5.75 21.16
N ILE A 267 -5.59 4.93 20.25
CA ILE A 267 -4.30 4.25 20.41
C ILE A 267 -3.31 4.88 19.43
N MET A 268 -2.20 5.36 19.95
CA MET A 268 -1.25 6.14 19.17
C MET A 268 0.20 5.93 19.62
N PRO A 269 1.21 6.35 18.85
CA PRO A 269 2.57 6.51 19.36
C PRO A 269 2.65 7.48 20.53
N LYS A 270 3.53 7.20 21.48
CA LYS A 270 3.72 8.04 22.69
C LYS A 270 3.82 9.54 22.41
N SER A 271 4.51 9.89 21.35
CA SER A 271 4.77 11.27 20.96
C SER A 271 3.54 12.06 20.52
N LEU A 272 2.43 11.39 20.22
CA LEU A 272 1.18 12.01 19.80
C LEU A 272 0.19 12.25 20.94
N ILE A 273 0.38 11.68 22.11
CA ILE A 273 -0.55 11.80 23.25
C ILE A 273 -0.85 13.27 23.55
N PHE A 274 0.19 14.09 23.69
CA PHE A 274 0.03 15.50 24.00
C PHE A 274 -0.73 16.26 22.90
N ASN A 275 -0.42 15.96 21.64
CA ASN A 275 -1.10 16.58 20.49
C ASN A 275 -2.60 16.26 20.50
N TRP A 276 -2.97 14.98 20.69
CA TRP A 276 -4.36 14.57 20.78
C TRP A 276 -5.09 15.22 21.96
N GLU A 277 -4.46 15.25 23.13
CA GLU A 277 -5.02 15.89 24.32
C GLU A 277 -5.28 17.38 24.07
N SER A 278 -4.31 18.08 23.48
CA SER A 278 -4.41 19.50 23.15
C SER A 278 -5.50 19.76 22.10
N GLU A 279 -5.59 18.95 21.04
CA GLU A 279 -6.59 19.11 19.99
C GLU A 279 -8.00 18.80 20.51
N ILE A 280 -8.20 17.78 21.34
CA ILE A 280 -9.52 17.51 21.94
C ILE A 280 -9.93 18.66 22.85
N LYS A 281 -9.06 19.16 23.73
CA LYS A 281 -9.35 20.30 24.60
C LYS A 281 -9.71 21.55 23.80
N LYS A 282 -9.08 21.75 22.65
CA LYS A 282 -9.32 22.89 21.78
C LYS A 282 -10.63 22.77 21.00
N PHE A 283 -10.90 21.62 20.39
CA PHE A 283 -11.99 21.46 19.43
C PHE A 283 -13.26 20.85 20.02
N ALA A 284 -13.13 20.00 21.04
CA ALA A 284 -14.24 19.32 21.72
C ALA A 284 -14.06 19.36 23.25
N PRO A 285 -14.05 20.57 23.89
CA PRO A 285 -13.73 20.75 25.30
C PRO A 285 -14.72 20.08 26.26
N ASN A 286 -15.89 19.69 25.77
CA ASN A 286 -16.91 19.00 26.56
C ASN A 286 -16.59 17.53 26.84
N LEU A 287 -15.62 16.94 26.12
CA LEU A 287 -15.23 15.56 26.30
C LEU A 287 -14.25 15.40 27.45
N LYS A 288 -14.55 14.48 28.36
CA LYS A 288 -13.66 14.12 29.49
C LYS A 288 -12.57 13.17 28.98
N ILE A 289 -11.33 13.63 29.06
CA ILE A 289 -10.16 12.88 28.60
C ILE A 289 -9.52 12.13 29.76
N ALA A 290 -9.16 10.88 29.58
CA ALA A 290 -8.21 10.17 30.42
C ALA A 290 -6.99 9.74 29.63
N VAL A 291 -5.79 10.02 30.15
CA VAL A 291 -4.54 9.56 29.58
C VAL A 291 -4.11 8.29 30.33
N TYR A 292 -4.29 7.14 29.69
CA TYR A 292 -3.90 5.83 30.25
C TYR A 292 -2.51 5.44 29.73
N TYR A 293 -1.50 6.01 30.37
CA TYR A 293 -0.11 5.87 29.98
C TYR A 293 0.84 6.07 31.18
N GLY A 294 2.03 5.51 31.12
CA GLY A 294 3.07 5.67 32.14
C GLY A 294 3.13 4.49 33.15
N ILE A 295 3.96 4.64 34.19
CA ILE A 295 4.21 3.57 35.17
C ILE A 295 3.07 3.49 36.19
N ASN A 296 2.52 4.63 36.65
CA ASN A 296 1.52 4.72 37.67
C ASN A 296 0.09 4.85 37.08
N ARG A 297 -0.21 4.13 35.98
CA ARG A 297 -1.54 4.16 35.37
C ARG A 297 -2.53 3.27 36.12
N GLU A 298 -3.71 3.78 36.35
CA GLU A 298 -4.80 3.07 37.04
C GLU A 298 -5.97 2.82 36.11
N LEU A 299 -6.51 1.59 36.10
CA LEU A 299 -7.70 1.24 35.30
C LEU A 299 -8.95 2.02 35.72
N SER A 300 -9.02 2.50 36.97
CA SER A 300 -10.15 3.27 37.49
C SER A 300 -10.46 4.52 36.68
N ILE A 301 -9.45 5.15 36.06
CA ILE A 301 -9.62 6.36 35.24
C ILE A 301 -10.44 6.10 33.96
N LEU A 302 -10.43 4.88 33.46
CA LEU A 302 -11.13 4.52 32.21
C LEU A 302 -12.66 4.69 32.37
N LYS A 303 -13.19 4.40 33.55
CA LYS A 303 -14.64 4.44 33.80
C LYS A 303 -15.21 5.87 33.88
N LYS A 304 -14.35 6.88 34.11
CA LYS A 304 -14.74 8.28 34.25
C LYS A 304 -14.54 9.11 32.99
N ALA A 305 -13.95 8.52 31.95
CA ALA A 305 -13.59 9.21 30.74
C ALA A 305 -14.57 8.94 29.60
N ASP A 306 -14.76 9.93 28.76
CA ASP A 306 -15.46 9.81 27.48
C ASP A 306 -14.48 9.36 26.39
N VAL A 307 -13.22 9.83 26.48
CA VAL A 307 -12.13 9.49 25.57
C VAL A 307 -10.90 9.06 26.35
N VAL A 308 -10.40 7.87 26.04
CA VAL A 308 -9.17 7.31 26.60
C VAL A 308 -8.05 7.43 25.56
N LEU A 309 -6.96 8.13 25.92
CA LEU A 309 -5.75 8.22 25.11
C LEU A 309 -4.71 7.26 25.66
N THR A 310 -4.14 6.41 24.79
CA THR A 310 -3.15 5.40 25.20
C THR A 310 -2.16 5.09 24.09
N THR A 311 -1.17 4.26 24.38
CA THR A 311 -0.14 3.88 23.41
C THR A 311 -0.19 2.41 23.03
N TYR A 312 0.33 2.08 21.85
CA TYR A 312 0.50 0.69 21.40
C TYR A 312 1.28 -0.17 22.42
N GLY A 313 2.33 0.41 23.03
CA GLY A 313 3.10 -0.28 24.08
C GLY A 313 2.31 -0.55 25.36
N THR A 314 1.45 0.39 25.77
CA THR A 314 0.57 0.22 26.93
C THR A 314 -0.47 -0.88 26.67
N ILE A 315 -1.10 -0.89 25.48
CA ILE A 315 -2.04 -1.94 25.10
C ILE A 315 -1.37 -3.32 25.16
N ARG A 316 -0.17 -3.46 24.58
CA ARG A 316 0.57 -4.73 24.62
C ARG A 316 0.83 -5.23 26.05
N ASN A 317 1.15 -4.32 26.95
CA ASN A 317 1.51 -4.68 28.33
C ASN A 317 0.29 -4.97 29.22
N ASP A 318 -0.85 -4.35 28.96
CA ASP A 318 -2.02 -4.38 29.84
C ASP A 318 -3.23 -5.09 29.21
N ILE A 319 -3.03 -5.83 28.12
CA ILE A 319 -4.13 -6.43 27.37
C ILE A 319 -5.06 -7.29 28.22
N GLU A 320 -4.54 -8.08 29.16
CA GLU A 320 -5.33 -8.95 30.03
C GLU A 320 -6.37 -8.18 30.86
N ASN A 321 -6.04 -6.97 31.27
CA ASN A 321 -6.93 -6.09 32.01
C ASN A 321 -7.92 -5.37 31.09
N LEU A 322 -7.46 -4.96 29.91
CA LEU A 322 -8.23 -4.18 28.94
C LEU A 322 -9.26 -5.03 28.20
N LEU A 323 -9.09 -6.36 28.11
CA LEU A 323 -10.09 -7.28 27.58
C LEU A 323 -11.45 -7.23 28.28
N LYS A 324 -11.47 -6.84 29.57
CA LYS A 324 -12.67 -6.72 30.37
C LYS A 324 -13.45 -5.43 30.11
N GLU A 325 -12.81 -4.46 29.48
CA GLU A 325 -13.40 -3.17 29.15
C GLU A 325 -14.04 -3.21 27.75
N LYS A 326 -15.18 -2.53 27.61
CA LYS A 326 -15.87 -2.38 26.32
C LYS A 326 -15.81 -0.94 25.88
N PHE A 327 -15.46 -0.75 24.62
CA PHE A 327 -15.44 0.56 23.97
C PHE A 327 -16.45 0.59 22.83
N ASP A 328 -17.07 1.73 22.56
CA ASP A 328 -17.92 1.89 21.41
C ASP A 328 -17.05 2.08 20.15
N LEU A 329 -16.02 2.90 20.26
CA LEU A 329 -15.14 3.24 19.14
C LEU A 329 -13.66 3.07 19.53
N LEU A 330 -12.92 2.32 18.74
CA LEU A 330 -11.45 2.30 18.74
C LEU A 330 -10.92 3.08 17.56
N VAL A 331 -10.00 3.99 17.81
CA VAL A 331 -9.28 4.74 16.80
C VAL A 331 -7.80 4.40 16.91
N LEU A 332 -7.18 3.93 15.82
CA LEU A 332 -5.75 3.79 15.71
C LEU A 332 -5.18 5.00 14.98
N ASP A 333 -4.26 5.73 15.59
CA ASP A 333 -3.48 6.74 14.89
C ASP A 333 -2.09 6.20 14.54
N GLU A 334 -1.57 6.57 13.38
CA GLU A 334 -0.37 5.99 12.78
C GLU A 334 -0.49 4.44 12.74
N SER A 335 -1.53 3.95 12.07
CA SER A 335 -1.93 2.54 12.08
C SER A 335 -0.87 1.58 11.52
N GLN A 336 0.17 2.08 10.84
CA GLN A 336 1.34 1.27 10.44
C GLN A 336 2.07 0.63 11.65
N ASN A 337 1.75 1.03 12.88
CA ASN A 337 2.26 0.35 14.08
C ASN A 337 1.72 -1.08 14.25
N ILE A 338 0.65 -1.45 13.55
CA ILE A 338 0.10 -2.81 13.52
C ILE A 338 0.36 -3.55 12.21
N LYS A 339 1.28 -3.09 11.37
CA LYS A 339 1.57 -3.67 10.05
C LYS A 339 2.06 -5.13 10.10
N ASN A 340 2.71 -5.54 11.16
CA ASN A 340 3.17 -6.92 11.34
C ASN A 340 2.15 -7.73 12.14
N ILE A 341 1.38 -8.58 11.45
CA ILE A 341 0.33 -9.43 12.03
C ILE A 341 0.84 -10.36 13.16
N ASN A 342 2.11 -10.74 13.10
CA ASN A 342 2.73 -11.64 14.09
C ASN A 342 3.25 -10.92 15.32
N SER A 343 3.33 -9.58 15.31
CA SER A 343 3.85 -8.82 16.44
C SER A 343 2.94 -8.91 17.66
N GLN A 344 3.50 -8.91 18.86
CA GLN A 344 2.74 -8.90 20.12
C GLN A 344 1.83 -7.68 20.22
N THR A 345 2.27 -6.55 19.69
CA THR A 345 1.48 -5.32 19.66
C THR A 345 0.22 -5.47 18.80
N THR A 346 0.36 -6.00 17.59
CA THR A 346 -0.78 -6.24 16.71
C THR A 346 -1.76 -7.22 17.32
N LYS A 347 -1.25 -8.34 17.84
CA LYS A 347 -2.10 -9.35 18.52
C LYS A 347 -2.89 -8.74 19.68
N ALA A 348 -2.27 -7.92 20.51
CA ALA A 348 -2.94 -7.24 21.62
C ALA A 348 -4.03 -6.27 21.12
N VAL A 349 -3.75 -5.45 20.11
CA VAL A 349 -4.72 -4.52 19.54
C VAL A 349 -5.93 -5.25 18.93
N LEU A 350 -5.71 -6.37 18.24
CA LEU A 350 -6.78 -7.17 17.64
C LEU A 350 -7.72 -7.78 18.67
N LEU A 351 -7.26 -8.05 19.89
CA LEU A 351 -8.05 -8.63 20.98
C LEU A 351 -8.98 -7.62 21.67
N LEU A 352 -8.76 -6.31 21.50
CA LEU A 352 -9.59 -5.30 22.15
C LEU A 352 -11.05 -5.36 21.70
N ASN A 353 -11.95 -5.23 22.66
CA ASN A 353 -13.39 -5.31 22.42
C ASN A 353 -13.97 -3.93 22.10
N ALA A 354 -14.43 -3.76 20.85
CA ALA A 354 -15.12 -2.54 20.42
C ALA A 354 -16.17 -2.82 19.34
N GLU A 355 -17.22 -2.00 19.34
CA GLU A 355 -18.29 -2.09 18.33
C GLU A 355 -17.87 -1.50 16.99
N LYS A 356 -17.03 -0.46 17.01
CA LYS A 356 -16.62 0.33 15.83
C LYS A 356 -15.11 0.50 15.83
N ARG A 357 -14.51 0.45 14.66
CA ARG A 357 -13.06 0.51 14.48
C ARG A 357 -12.68 1.49 13.36
N VAL A 358 -11.77 2.39 13.65
CA VAL A 358 -11.24 3.37 12.68
C VAL A 358 -9.72 3.37 12.73
N ALA A 359 -9.08 3.46 11.60
CA ALA A 359 -7.65 3.63 11.47
C ALA A 359 -7.34 4.96 10.77
N LEU A 360 -6.35 5.68 11.30
CA LEU A 360 -5.79 6.87 10.68
C LEU A 360 -4.36 6.54 10.25
N SER A 361 -4.02 6.84 9.02
CA SER A 361 -2.67 6.65 8.48
C SER A 361 -2.37 7.70 7.42
N GLY A 362 -1.13 8.14 7.28
CA GLY A 362 -0.67 8.85 6.08
C GLY A 362 -0.28 7.86 4.97
N THR A 363 0.02 6.61 5.36
CA THR A 363 0.49 5.53 4.49
C THR A 363 -0.13 4.21 4.94
N PRO A 364 -1.28 3.82 4.40
CA PRO A 364 -1.99 2.61 4.85
C PRO A 364 -1.23 1.30 4.55
N VAL A 365 -0.38 1.31 3.53
CA VAL A 365 0.51 0.20 3.15
C VAL A 365 1.89 0.78 2.84
N GLU A 366 2.94 0.29 3.49
CA GLU A 366 4.30 0.76 3.28
C GLU A 366 5.17 -0.23 2.50
N ASN A 367 5.09 -1.52 2.81
CA ASN A 367 6.09 -2.49 2.35
C ASN A 367 5.54 -3.73 1.65
N ASN A 368 4.36 -4.19 1.97
CA ASN A 368 3.80 -5.40 1.36
C ASN A 368 2.30 -5.55 1.62
N LEU A 369 1.66 -6.44 0.85
CA LEU A 369 0.23 -6.71 0.98
C LEU A 369 -0.17 -7.33 2.33
N LEU A 370 0.76 -7.95 3.09
CA LEU A 370 0.47 -8.43 4.45
C LEU A 370 0.18 -7.30 5.43
N GLU A 371 0.73 -6.11 5.20
CA GLU A 371 0.41 -4.93 6.00
C GLU A 371 -1.06 -4.51 5.79
N LEU A 372 -1.52 -4.56 4.53
CA LEU A 372 -2.93 -4.35 4.19
C LEU A 372 -3.83 -5.39 4.87
N TYR A 373 -3.44 -6.66 4.82
CA TYR A 373 -4.16 -7.73 5.55
C TYR A 373 -4.25 -7.42 7.05
N SER A 374 -3.14 -7.03 7.68
CA SER A 374 -3.10 -6.71 9.11
C SER A 374 -4.03 -5.55 9.47
N LEU A 375 -4.04 -4.49 8.65
CA LEU A 375 -4.92 -3.34 8.81
C LEU A 375 -6.39 -3.74 8.71
N PHE A 376 -6.76 -4.47 7.65
CA PHE A 376 -8.16 -4.89 7.47
C PHE A 376 -8.60 -5.98 8.44
N ARG A 377 -7.66 -6.79 8.96
CA ARG A 377 -7.94 -7.71 10.07
C ARG A 377 -8.33 -6.97 11.34
N PHE A 378 -7.83 -5.76 11.56
CA PHE A 378 -8.29 -4.88 12.61
C PHE A 378 -9.65 -4.25 12.27
N LEU A 379 -9.82 -3.68 11.10
CA LEU A 379 -11.01 -2.93 10.69
C LEU A 379 -12.22 -3.84 10.49
N ASN A 380 -12.08 -4.83 9.62
CA ASN A 380 -13.12 -5.74 9.16
C ASN A 380 -12.59 -7.18 9.21
N PRO A 381 -12.62 -7.86 10.37
CA PRO A 381 -11.93 -9.13 10.58
C PRO A 381 -12.29 -10.26 9.61
N GLU A 382 -13.50 -10.24 9.06
CA GLU A 382 -14.02 -11.29 8.17
C GLU A 382 -13.73 -11.05 6.69
N MET A 383 -13.20 -9.86 6.34
CA MET A 383 -13.05 -9.43 4.95
C MET A 383 -12.14 -10.33 4.11
N PHE A 384 -11.02 -10.78 4.66
CA PHE A 384 -10.00 -11.56 3.93
C PHE A 384 -9.82 -13.00 4.44
N GLY A 385 -10.53 -13.40 5.50
CA GLY A 385 -10.40 -14.72 6.11
C GLY A 385 -9.03 -14.92 6.77
N THR A 386 -8.40 -16.08 6.54
CA THR A 386 -7.10 -16.43 7.14
C THR A 386 -5.93 -15.81 6.36
N VAL A 387 -4.76 -15.69 7.01
CA VAL A 387 -3.51 -15.27 6.36
C VAL A 387 -3.19 -16.14 5.14
N GLN A 388 -3.39 -17.46 5.26
CA GLN A 388 -3.14 -18.40 4.17
C GLN A 388 -4.07 -18.16 2.98
N SER A 389 -5.35 -17.92 3.24
CA SER A 389 -6.33 -17.58 2.20
C SER A 389 -5.94 -16.30 1.47
N PHE A 390 -5.57 -15.25 2.22
CA PHE A 390 -5.13 -13.98 1.64
C PHE A 390 -3.85 -14.13 0.81
N THR A 391 -2.90 -14.94 1.30
CA THR A 391 -1.65 -15.21 0.59
C THR A 391 -1.91 -15.91 -0.75
N ASN A 392 -2.74 -16.92 -0.76
CA ASN A 392 -3.05 -17.69 -1.97
C ASN A 392 -3.87 -16.87 -2.98
N ASN A 393 -4.86 -16.11 -2.50
CA ASN A 393 -5.80 -15.42 -3.37
C ASN A 393 -5.29 -14.06 -3.90
N TYR A 394 -4.40 -13.39 -3.16
CA TYR A 394 -3.96 -12.05 -3.51
C TYR A 394 -2.43 -11.91 -3.59
N ILE A 395 -1.67 -12.35 -2.56
CA ILE A 395 -0.23 -12.11 -2.54
C ILE A 395 0.48 -12.84 -3.66
N ILE A 396 0.25 -14.15 -3.80
CA ILE A 396 0.92 -14.97 -4.82
C ILE A 396 0.56 -14.52 -6.24
N PRO A 397 -0.72 -14.33 -6.62
CA PRO A 397 -1.09 -13.84 -7.95
C PRO A 397 -0.46 -12.48 -8.27
N ILE A 398 -0.50 -11.55 -7.33
CA ILE A 398 0.00 -10.19 -7.54
C ILE A 398 1.54 -10.15 -7.59
N GLN A 399 2.22 -10.71 -6.58
CA GLN A 399 3.68 -10.56 -6.46
C GLN A 399 4.49 -11.53 -7.32
N LYS A 400 3.97 -12.74 -7.56
CA LYS A 400 4.69 -13.77 -8.32
C LYS A 400 4.31 -13.77 -9.81
N TYR A 401 3.05 -13.46 -10.11
CA TYR A 401 2.52 -13.55 -11.48
C TYR A 401 2.14 -12.19 -12.07
N SER A 402 2.26 -11.08 -11.32
CA SER A 402 1.91 -9.71 -11.74
C SER A 402 0.48 -9.63 -12.32
N ASP A 403 -0.46 -10.34 -11.69
CA ASP A 403 -1.84 -10.46 -12.16
C ASP A 403 -2.62 -9.16 -11.90
N THR A 404 -2.83 -8.39 -12.95
CA THR A 404 -3.54 -7.10 -12.91
C THR A 404 -5.02 -7.25 -12.55
N SER A 405 -5.66 -8.36 -12.96
CA SER A 405 -7.06 -8.66 -12.61
C SER A 405 -7.24 -8.80 -11.10
N THR A 406 -6.34 -9.53 -10.44
CA THR A 406 -6.36 -9.68 -8.98
C THR A 406 -6.09 -8.33 -8.25
N ILE A 407 -5.29 -7.45 -8.84
CA ILE A 407 -5.08 -6.09 -8.31
C ILE A 407 -6.39 -5.29 -8.35
N GLU A 408 -7.07 -5.30 -9.49
CA GLU A 408 -8.35 -4.59 -9.65
C GLU A 408 -9.43 -5.11 -8.71
N GLU A 409 -9.52 -6.43 -8.53
CA GLU A 409 -10.45 -7.03 -7.57
C GLU A 409 -10.14 -6.59 -6.13
N LEU A 410 -8.88 -6.64 -5.73
CA LEU A 410 -8.46 -6.19 -4.40
C LEU A 410 -8.80 -4.71 -4.19
N ARG A 411 -8.53 -3.87 -5.19
CA ARG A 411 -8.91 -2.43 -5.17
C ARG A 411 -10.42 -2.25 -4.99
N LYS A 412 -11.25 -2.91 -5.79
CA LYS A 412 -12.72 -2.85 -5.68
C LYS A 412 -13.20 -3.23 -4.29
N LYS A 413 -12.60 -4.26 -3.70
CA LYS A 413 -12.96 -4.77 -2.37
C LYS A 413 -12.60 -3.81 -1.23
N ILE A 414 -11.44 -3.14 -1.29
CA ILE A 414 -10.96 -2.25 -0.24
C ILE A 414 -11.45 -0.80 -0.39
N TYR A 415 -11.71 -0.35 -1.61
CA TYR A 415 -12.03 1.03 -1.93
C TYR A 415 -13.15 1.65 -1.06
N PRO A 416 -14.26 0.95 -0.78
CA PRO A 416 -15.32 1.51 0.06
C PRO A 416 -14.89 1.83 1.48
N PHE A 417 -13.85 1.18 1.99
CA PHE A 417 -13.40 1.22 3.39
C PHE A 417 -12.08 1.98 3.59
N LEU A 418 -11.51 2.53 2.51
CA LEU A 418 -10.26 3.28 2.53
C LEU A 418 -10.44 4.61 1.79
N LEU A 419 -10.44 5.70 2.52
CA LEU A 419 -10.53 7.06 1.96
C LEU A 419 -9.15 7.70 1.96
N ARG A 420 -8.61 7.97 0.77
CA ARG A 420 -7.33 8.64 0.59
C ARG A 420 -7.50 9.87 -0.30
N ARG A 421 -7.01 11.01 0.18
CA ARG A 421 -6.98 12.27 -0.57
C ARG A 421 -5.61 12.88 -0.48
N VAL A 422 -5.14 13.41 -1.59
CA VAL A 422 -3.84 14.06 -1.73
C VAL A 422 -4.00 15.56 -1.50
N LYS A 423 -3.02 16.18 -0.83
CA LYS A 423 -3.05 17.63 -0.53
C LYS A 423 -3.33 18.49 -1.76
N LYS A 424 -2.69 18.17 -2.88
CA LYS A 424 -2.86 18.91 -4.14
C LYS A 424 -4.29 18.94 -4.68
N GLU A 425 -5.10 17.92 -4.37
CA GLU A 425 -6.48 17.82 -4.84
C GLU A 425 -7.46 18.62 -4.00
N VAL A 426 -7.19 18.75 -2.69
CA VAL A 426 -8.15 19.31 -1.73
C VAL A 426 -7.75 20.66 -1.14
N LEU A 427 -6.50 21.09 -1.33
CA LEU A 427 -5.96 22.35 -0.80
C LEU A 427 -5.34 23.17 -1.95
N ALA A 428 -6.20 23.78 -2.76
CA ALA A 428 -5.77 24.68 -3.83
C ALA A 428 -4.98 25.91 -3.32
N ASP A 429 -5.17 26.30 -2.04
CA ASP A 429 -4.55 27.46 -1.42
C ASP A 429 -3.14 27.18 -0.85
N LEU A 430 -2.67 25.92 -0.85
CA LEU A 430 -1.31 25.64 -0.39
C LEU A 430 -0.29 26.12 -1.43
N PRO A 431 0.77 26.85 -1.01
CA PRO A 431 1.86 27.20 -1.90
C PRO A 431 2.56 25.95 -2.45
N ASP A 432 3.39 26.14 -3.48
CA ASP A 432 4.09 25.02 -4.09
C ASP A 432 5.10 24.36 -3.14
N LYS A 433 5.26 23.05 -3.31
CA LYS A 433 6.36 22.28 -2.73
C LYS A 433 7.33 21.89 -3.85
N ILE A 434 8.58 22.33 -3.72
CA ILE A 434 9.63 22.07 -4.69
C ILE A 434 10.66 21.13 -4.06
N GLU A 435 10.75 19.91 -4.55
CA GLU A 435 11.76 18.95 -4.13
C GLU A 435 12.92 18.92 -5.14
N LYS A 436 14.15 19.05 -4.63
CA LYS A 436 15.37 19.05 -5.45
C LYS A 436 16.42 18.10 -4.86
N LEU A 437 17.12 17.41 -5.76
CA LEU A 437 18.32 16.65 -5.39
C LEU A 437 19.53 17.57 -5.46
N VAL A 438 20.27 17.64 -4.37
CA VAL A 438 21.55 18.33 -4.30
C VAL A 438 22.67 17.30 -4.35
N TYR A 439 23.29 17.17 -5.50
CA TYR A 439 24.41 16.26 -5.67
C TYR A 439 25.71 16.90 -5.19
N VAL A 440 26.41 16.19 -4.33
CA VAL A 440 27.69 16.64 -3.75
C VAL A 440 28.80 15.70 -4.18
N ASP A 441 29.93 16.25 -4.58
CA ASP A 441 31.13 15.50 -4.90
C ASP A 441 32.04 15.41 -3.68
N MET A 442 32.63 14.24 -3.43
CA MET A 442 33.64 14.06 -2.39
C MET A 442 34.95 14.71 -2.79
N ASN A 443 35.63 15.37 -1.84
CA ASN A 443 37.03 15.71 -1.98
C ASN A 443 37.90 14.45 -2.09
N GLU A 444 39.16 14.60 -2.53
CA GLU A 444 40.06 13.46 -2.81
C GLU A 444 40.30 12.58 -1.58
N GLU A 445 40.51 13.19 -0.42
CA GLU A 445 40.79 12.46 0.83
C GLU A 445 39.56 11.65 1.29
N HIS A 446 38.36 12.27 1.24
CA HIS A 446 37.12 11.62 1.59
C HIS A 446 36.81 10.47 0.59
N ARG A 447 37.01 10.70 -0.72
CA ARG A 447 36.85 9.68 -1.77
C ARG A 447 37.76 8.49 -1.56
N LYS A 448 39.06 8.73 -1.32
CA LYS A 448 40.03 7.66 -1.07
C LYS A 448 39.63 6.80 0.13
N TYR A 449 39.24 7.44 1.23
CA TYR A 449 38.81 6.74 2.42
C TYR A 449 37.53 5.91 2.19
N TYR A 450 36.54 6.49 1.52
CA TYR A 450 35.30 5.79 1.17
C TYR A 450 35.57 4.55 0.30
N GLU A 451 36.37 4.68 -0.75
CA GLU A 451 36.70 3.57 -1.65
C GLU A 451 37.50 2.46 -0.97
N GLU A 452 38.42 2.82 -0.05
CA GLU A 452 39.16 1.86 0.76
C GLU A 452 38.20 1.01 1.62
N LYS A 453 37.28 1.66 2.31
CA LYS A 453 36.28 0.98 3.16
C LYS A 453 35.28 0.18 2.32
N ARG A 454 34.83 0.70 1.17
CA ARG A 454 33.95 -0.01 0.26
C ARG A 454 34.57 -1.33 -0.21
N LYS A 455 35.82 -1.30 -0.66
CA LYS A 455 36.58 -2.50 -1.06
C LYS A 455 36.74 -3.48 0.08
N TYR A 456 37.02 -2.99 1.28
CA TYR A 456 37.13 -3.83 2.47
C TYR A 456 35.81 -4.57 2.76
N TYR A 457 34.68 -3.87 2.81
CA TYR A 457 33.39 -4.51 3.06
C TYR A 457 32.96 -5.45 1.93
N TYR A 458 33.27 -5.10 0.70
CA TYR A 458 33.01 -5.98 -0.45
C TYR A 458 33.78 -7.29 -0.36
N SER A 459 35.08 -7.24 -0.03
CA SER A 459 35.90 -8.43 0.16
C SER A 459 35.44 -9.31 1.34
N LEU A 460 34.95 -8.70 2.42
CA LEU A 460 34.38 -9.45 3.54
C LEU A 460 33.09 -10.19 3.12
N LEU A 461 32.26 -9.59 2.28
CA LEU A 461 31.05 -10.23 1.77
C LEU A 461 31.35 -11.41 0.85
N GLU A 462 32.34 -11.28 -0.04
CA GLU A 462 32.78 -12.39 -0.89
C GLU A 462 33.29 -13.58 -0.08
N ASN A 463 34.07 -13.31 0.97
CA ASN A 463 34.64 -14.33 1.84
C ASN A 463 33.60 -15.02 2.77
N ASN A 464 32.47 -14.36 3.04
CA ASN A 464 31.38 -14.87 3.89
C ASN A 464 30.14 -15.28 3.09
N THR A 465 30.30 -15.59 1.81
CA THR A 465 29.22 -16.13 0.97
C THR A 465 28.98 -17.60 1.35
N SER A 466 27.74 -17.97 1.62
CA SER A 466 27.38 -19.37 1.92
C SER A 466 27.63 -20.27 0.71
N SER A 467 27.77 -21.59 0.93
CA SER A 467 27.93 -22.60 -0.14
C SER A 467 26.79 -22.60 -1.17
N GLN A 468 25.69 -21.94 -0.90
CA GLN A 468 24.55 -21.72 -1.82
C GLN A 468 24.60 -20.36 -2.54
N GLY A 469 25.68 -19.59 -2.43
CA GLY A 469 25.84 -18.29 -3.10
C GLY A 469 24.99 -17.15 -2.53
N THR A 470 24.50 -17.26 -1.29
CA THR A 470 23.75 -16.20 -0.61
C THR A 470 24.64 -15.44 0.36
N PHE A 471 24.58 -14.09 0.32
CA PHE A 471 25.26 -13.23 1.28
C PHE A 471 24.59 -13.28 2.65
N ASP A 472 25.39 -13.22 3.73
CA ASP A 472 24.83 -13.02 5.06
C ASP A 472 24.19 -11.63 5.18
N LYS A 473 22.88 -11.60 5.38
CA LYS A 473 22.10 -10.37 5.48
C LYS A 473 22.58 -9.41 6.57
N PHE A 474 23.11 -9.95 7.65
CA PHE A 474 23.63 -9.13 8.75
C PHE A 474 24.86 -8.33 8.32
N PHE A 475 25.81 -8.97 7.65
CA PHE A 475 27.02 -8.32 7.14
C PHE A 475 26.69 -7.29 6.04
N VAL A 476 25.73 -7.60 5.17
CA VAL A 476 25.26 -6.63 4.15
C VAL A 476 24.72 -5.37 4.81
N LEU A 477 23.85 -5.52 5.81
CA LEU A 477 23.27 -4.39 6.53
C LEU A 477 24.35 -3.57 7.26
N GLN A 478 25.32 -4.24 7.86
CA GLN A 478 26.43 -3.57 8.52
C GLN A 478 27.25 -2.78 7.50
N ALA A 479 27.66 -3.39 6.38
CA ALA A 479 28.44 -2.73 5.35
C ALA A 479 27.73 -1.47 4.80
N ILE A 480 26.43 -1.60 4.51
CA ILE A 480 25.62 -0.48 4.04
C ILE A 480 25.57 0.66 5.07
N ASN A 481 25.34 0.34 6.34
CA ASN A 481 25.26 1.36 7.39
C ASN A 481 26.61 2.06 7.61
N GLU A 482 27.70 1.32 7.64
CA GLU A 482 29.04 1.89 7.78
C GLU A 482 29.42 2.80 6.61
N LEU A 483 29.17 2.35 5.36
CA LEU A 483 29.45 3.18 4.18
C LEU A 483 28.61 4.47 4.18
N ARG A 484 27.34 4.41 4.61
CA ARG A 484 26.51 5.61 4.75
C ARG A 484 27.01 6.55 5.84
N HIS A 485 27.50 5.98 6.93
CA HIS A 485 28.09 6.77 8.01
C HIS A 485 29.33 7.53 7.54
N ILE A 486 30.19 6.87 6.76
CA ILE A 486 31.38 7.49 6.15
C ILE A 486 30.97 8.62 5.17
N VAL A 487 29.91 8.42 4.39
CA VAL A 487 29.38 9.44 3.48
C VAL A 487 28.92 10.69 4.24
N SER A 488 28.30 10.52 5.40
CA SER A 488 27.69 11.62 6.17
C SER A 488 28.66 12.30 7.13
N SER A 489 29.49 11.53 7.83
CA SER A 489 30.33 12.03 8.93
C SER A 489 31.66 11.28 8.99
N PRO A 490 32.53 11.37 7.96
CA PRO A 490 33.83 10.68 7.91
C PRO A 490 34.78 11.09 9.02
N GLU A 491 34.64 12.33 9.54
CA GLU A 491 35.46 12.88 10.62
C GLU A 491 35.37 12.11 11.94
N LEU A 492 34.35 11.30 12.15
CA LEU A 492 34.20 10.49 13.36
C LEU A 492 35.14 9.30 13.38
N ASP A 493 35.38 8.72 12.20
CA ASP A 493 36.32 7.59 12.06
C ASP A 493 37.78 8.09 11.84
N ASN A 494 37.90 9.24 11.17
CA ASN A 494 39.19 9.85 10.90
C ASN A 494 39.08 11.39 10.95
N ASN A 495 39.51 11.96 12.09
CA ASN A 495 39.45 13.39 12.39
C ASN A 495 40.14 14.32 11.35
N LYS A 496 40.92 13.75 10.43
CA LYS A 496 41.58 14.50 9.35
C LYS A 496 40.73 14.72 8.13
N ILE A 497 39.63 13.95 8.01
CA ILE A 497 38.76 14.03 6.82
C ILE A 497 37.58 14.94 7.11
N ILE A 498 37.38 15.93 6.28
CA ILE A 498 36.25 16.86 6.37
C ILE A 498 35.13 16.35 5.46
N SER A 499 33.89 16.33 5.98
CA SER A 499 32.72 15.94 5.21
C SER A 499 32.37 17.01 4.17
N SER A 500 32.62 16.73 2.88
CA SER A 500 32.22 17.61 1.79
C SER A 500 30.73 17.92 1.79
N LYS A 501 29.92 16.95 2.21
CA LYS A 501 28.46 17.10 2.31
C LYS A 501 28.07 18.14 3.36
N LYS A 502 28.78 18.14 4.49
CA LYS A 502 28.57 19.13 5.57
C LYS A 502 28.96 20.54 5.12
N GLU A 503 30.08 20.69 4.41
CA GLU A 503 30.50 22.00 3.89
C GLU A 503 29.42 22.58 2.97
N VAL A 504 28.95 21.82 1.98
CA VAL A 504 27.88 22.25 1.08
C VAL A 504 26.58 22.54 1.84
N LEU A 505 26.23 21.73 2.87
CA LEU A 505 25.06 22.04 3.69
C LEU A 505 25.18 23.39 4.37
N ILE A 506 26.31 23.67 5.02
CA ILE A 506 26.52 24.92 5.78
C ILE A 506 26.49 26.15 4.85
N GLU A 507 27.07 26.06 3.66
CA GLU A 507 26.99 27.10 2.64
C GLU A 507 25.55 27.43 2.24
N ASN A 508 24.76 26.38 1.93
CA ASN A 508 23.34 26.53 1.56
C ASN A 508 22.50 27.06 2.74
N VAL A 509 22.81 26.66 3.96
CA VAL A 509 22.13 27.16 5.18
C VAL A 509 22.42 28.64 5.38
N ILE A 510 23.66 29.08 5.20
CA ILE A 510 24.04 30.50 5.29
C ILE A 510 23.27 31.31 4.24
N GLU A 511 23.27 30.88 2.99
CA GLU A 511 22.53 31.54 1.90
C GLU A 511 21.02 31.64 2.21
N ALA A 512 20.42 30.56 2.71
CA ALA A 512 19.00 30.54 3.09
C ALA A 512 18.70 31.57 4.21
N ILE A 513 19.55 31.63 5.23
CA ILE A 513 19.38 32.54 6.37
C ILE A 513 19.53 34.01 5.92
N GLU A 514 20.46 34.31 5.03
CA GLU A 514 20.67 35.65 4.47
C GLU A 514 19.45 36.09 3.66
N ASN A 515 18.77 35.18 2.99
CA ASN A 515 17.52 35.42 2.27
C ASN A 515 16.26 35.36 3.16
N ASP A 516 16.41 35.45 4.48
CA ASP A 516 15.33 35.43 5.49
C ASP A 516 14.47 34.17 5.51
N HIS A 517 15.05 33.05 5.12
CA HIS A 517 14.40 31.72 5.24
C HIS A 517 14.62 31.10 6.62
N LYS A 518 13.62 30.32 7.10
CA LYS A 518 13.77 29.43 8.26
C LYS A 518 14.01 28.01 7.79
N VAL A 519 15.06 27.40 8.31
CA VAL A 519 15.64 26.15 7.82
C VAL A 519 15.41 25.00 8.79
N LEU A 520 14.93 23.86 8.27
CA LEU A 520 14.92 22.57 8.97
C LEU A 520 16.02 21.68 8.40
N ILE A 521 16.80 21.05 9.28
CA ILE A 521 17.82 20.07 8.89
C ILE A 521 17.46 18.74 9.51
N PHE A 522 17.15 17.76 8.67
CA PHE A 522 16.84 16.40 9.08
C PHE A 522 18.03 15.48 8.84
N VAL A 523 18.39 14.72 9.86
CA VAL A 523 19.46 13.74 9.81
C VAL A 523 19.02 12.39 10.34
N ASN A 524 19.70 11.32 9.96
CA ASN A 524 19.44 9.98 10.47
C ASN A 524 20.31 9.61 11.67
N TYR A 525 21.55 10.13 11.73
CA TYR A 525 22.53 9.76 12.73
C TYR A 525 22.69 10.87 13.78
N LEU A 526 22.78 10.48 15.05
CA LEU A 526 23.04 11.44 16.14
C LEU A 526 24.41 12.11 16.00
N SER A 527 25.36 11.39 15.46
CA SER A 527 26.70 11.88 15.14
C SER A 527 26.66 13.03 14.11
N SER A 528 25.85 12.90 13.06
CA SER A 528 25.64 13.98 12.09
C SER A 528 25.06 15.24 12.74
N ILE A 529 24.15 15.09 13.73
CA ILE A 529 23.63 16.25 14.48
C ILE A 529 24.77 17.00 15.18
N GLU A 530 25.65 16.28 15.87
CA GLU A 530 26.72 16.91 16.63
C GLU A 530 27.71 17.62 15.71
N SER A 531 28.12 16.97 14.63
CA SER A 531 28.99 17.54 13.62
C SER A 531 28.41 18.83 13.01
N ILE A 532 27.13 18.79 12.55
CA ILE A 532 26.46 19.95 11.98
C ILE A 532 26.29 21.07 13.01
N CYS A 533 25.88 20.75 14.25
CA CYS A 533 25.71 21.74 15.31
C CYS A 533 27.03 22.45 15.66
N ASN A 534 28.16 21.76 15.59
CA ASN A 534 29.48 22.37 15.82
C ASN A 534 29.81 23.34 14.68
N SER A 535 29.61 22.96 13.43
CA SER A 535 29.84 23.87 12.30
C SER A 535 28.90 25.10 12.32
N LEU A 536 27.64 24.93 12.74
CA LEU A 536 26.72 26.08 12.93
C LEU A 536 27.23 27.05 14.02
N LYS A 537 27.80 26.51 15.13
CA LYS A 537 28.41 27.36 16.20
C LYS A 537 29.64 28.12 15.69
N GLU A 538 30.52 27.43 14.97
CA GLU A 538 31.71 28.03 14.37
C GLU A 538 31.34 29.21 13.46
N ASN A 539 30.25 29.09 12.70
CA ASN A 539 29.70 30.13 11.86
C ASN A 539 28.78 31.13 12.61
N LYS A 540 28.72 31.07 13.96
CA LYS A 540 27.93 31.97 14.82
C LYS A 540 26.41 31.96 14.53
N ILE A 541 25.90 30.87 13.96
CA ILE A 541 24.48 30.72 13.64
C ILE A 541 23.75 30.21 14.87
N LYS A 542 22.67 30.91 15.28
CA LYS A 542 21.78 30.41 16.37
C LYS A 542 20.83 29.37 15.84
N PHE A 543 20.83 28.21 16.49
CA PHE A 543 19.99 27.07 16.11
C PHE A 543 19.31 26.45 17.31
N LEU A 544 18.27 25.66 17.05
CA LEU A 544 17.67 24.72 17.99
C LEU A 544 18.04 23.29 17.60
N LYS A 545 18.09 22.40 18.59
CA LYS A 545 18.40 20.99 18.40
C LYS A 545 17.34 20.12 19.07
N MET A 546 16.84 19.08 18.36
CA MET A 546 15.88 18.12 18.90
C MET A 546 16.27 16.69 18.55
N THR A 547 16.27 15.81 19.56
CA THR A 547 16.57 14.37 19.41
C THR A 547 15.48 13.54 20.08
N GLY A 548 15.57 12.21 20.00
CA GLY A 548 14.68 11.29 20.70
C GLY A 548 14.65 11.49 22.22
N GLN A 549 15.76 11.99 22.81
CA GLN A 549 15.91 12.23 24.26
C GLN A 549 15.33 13.56 24.73
N THR A 550 14.96 14.47 23.83
CA THR A 550 14.42 15.79 24.16
C THR A 550 13.08 15.66 24.90
N LYS A 551 13.01 16.17 26.14
CA LYS A 551 11.84 16.06 27.01
C LYS A 551 10.77 17.11 26.67
N ASP A 552 11.16 18.38 26.52
CA ASP A 552 10.24 19.50 26.23
C ASP A 552 10.32 19.91 24.76
N ARG A 553 9.64 19.13 23.92
CA ARG A 553 9.62 19.34 22.47
C ARG A 553 8.80 20.54 22.06
N GLN A 554 7.67 20.79 22.76
CA GLN A 554 6.76 21.86 22.39
C GLN A 554 7.38 23.23 22.62
N SER A 555 8.07 23.44 23.71
CA SER A 555 8.77 24.70 23.98
C SER A 555 9.81 25.04 22.90
N LEU A 556 10.52 24.02 22.37
CA LEU A 556 11.45 24.24 21.26
C LEU A 556 10.72 24.59 19.95
N VAL A 557 9.58 23.95 19.68
CA VAL A 557 8.74 24.27 18.51
C VAL A 557 8.20 25.70 18.62
N ASP A 558 7.62 26.06 19.76
CA ASP A 558 7.08 27.40 19.99
C ASP A 558 8.15 28.47 19.86
N LYS A 559 9.36 28.20 20.39
CA LYS A 559 10.50 29.06 20.26
C LYS A 559 10.98 29.22 18.82
N PHE A 560 10.99 28.13 18.05
CA PHE A 560 11.33 28.18 16.63
C PHE A 560 10.30 28.99 15.82
N GLN A 561 9.03 28.84 16.15
CA GLN A 561 7.96 29.55 15.44
C GLN A 561 7.93 31.05 15.76
N SER A 562 8.08 31.44 17.03
CA SER A 562 7.88 32.80 17.50
C SER A 562 9.15 33.67 17.53
N ASP A 563 10.34 33.08 17.68
CA ASP A 563 11.59 33.79 17.86
C ASP A 563 12.46 33.75 16.59
N ASN A 564 12.53 34.86 15.88
CA ASN A 564 13.29 35.03 14.62
C ASN A 564 14.81 34.92 14.80
N ARG A 565 15.33 34.95 16.03
CA ARG A 565 16.76 34.72 16.29
C ARG A 565 17.20 33.29 15.98
N TYR A 566 16.24 32.33 16.02
CA TYR A 566 16.47 30.90 15.72
C TYR A 566 15.93 30.59 14.34
N LYS A 567 16.79 30.73 13.31
CA LYS A 567 16.43 30.43 11.92
C LYS A 567 16.71 28.97 11.51
N VAL A 568 17.45 28.23 12.31
CA VAL A 568 17.83 26.84 12.02
C VAL A 568 17.33 25.91 13.11
N PHE A 569 16.71 24.77 12.70
CA PHE A 569 16.32 23.71 13.61
C PHE A 569 16.83 22.37 13.11
N VAL A 570 17.74 21.75 13.86
CA VAL A 570 18.37 20.46 13.54
C VAL A 570 17.67 19.34 14.31
N MET A 571 17.25 18.28 13.62
CA MET A 571 16.56 17.16 14.26
C MET A 571 16.76 15.84 13.53
N THR A 572 16.54 14.71 14.24
CA THR A 572 16.51 13.42 13.57
C THR A 572 15.24 13.23 12.77
N LEU A 573 15.32 12.55 11.62
CA LEU A 573 14.15 12.21 10.79
C LEU A 573 13.03 11.54 11.61
N LYS A 574 13.36 10.59 12.46
CA LYS A 574 12.39 9.94 13.37
C LYS A 574 11.71 10.90 14.34
N THR A 575 12.42 11.90 14.82
CA THR A 575 11.85 12.89 15.75
C THR A 575 10.99 13.91 14.98
N GLY A 576 11.46 14.37 13.84
CA GLY A 576 10.73 15.28 12.96
C GLY A 576 9.49 14.66 12.33
N GLY A 577 9.51 13.34 12.08
CA GLY A 577 8.36 12.59 11.54
C GLY A 577 7.14 12.51 12.45
N VAL A 578 7.17 13.03 13.70
CA VAL A 578 6.10 12.80 14.67
C VAL A 578 5.46 14.10 15.15
N GLY A 579 4.24 14.39 14.66
CA GLY A 579 3.25 15.29 15.28
C GLY A 579 3.62 16.77 15.46
N LEU A 580 4.80 17.22 15.01
CA LEU A 580 5.24 18.59 15.17
C LEU A 580 4.57 19.51 14.13
N ASN A 581 4.34 20.78 14.52
CA ASN A 581 3.89 21.81 13.59
C ASN A 581 5.04 22.81 13.38
N LEU A 582 5.60 22.87 12.15
CA LEU A 582 6.80 23.65 11.82
C LEU A 582 6.55 24.57 10.60
N VAL A 583 5.34 25.12 10.48
CA VAL A 583 4.91 25.95 9.33
C VAL A 583 5.70 27.23 9.13
N SER A 584 6.46 27.68 10.14
CA SER A 584 7.33 28.85 9.96
C SER A 584 8.57 28.58 9.09
N ALA A 585 8.88 27.31 8.85
CA ALA A 585 9.99 26.91 7.98
C ALA A 585 9.53 26.78 6.54
N ASP A 586 10.34 27.25 5.63
CA ASP A 586 10.13 27.18 4.18
C ASP A 586 11.28 26.49 3.44
N THR A 587 12.39 26.20 4.13
CA THR A 587 13.56 25.52 3.57
C THR A 587 13.92 24.29 4.39
N ILE A 588 14.05 23.14 3.74
CA ILE A 588 14.27 21.84 4.37
C ILE A 588 15.47 21.17 3.73
N PHE A 589 16.41 20.70 4.53
CA PHE A 589 17.51 19.84 4.09
C PHE A 589 17.37 18.46 4.69
N ILE A 590 17.31 17.42 3.83
CA ILE A 590 17.46 16.01 4.21
C ILE A 590 18.90 15.65 3.96
N TYR A 591 19.69 15.68 5.04
CA TYR A 591 21.14 15.50 4.99
C TYR A 591 21.52 14.04 4.78
N ASP A 592 20.88 13.13 5.52
CA ASP A 592 21.07 11.68 5.40
C ASP A 592 19.79 11.04 4.84
N PRO A 593 19.65 10.86 3.52
CA PRO A 593 18.46 10.24 2.95
C PRO A 593 18.21 8.85 3.52
N TRP A 594 16.93 8.50 3.73
CA TRP A 594 16.53 7.24 4.29
C TRP A 594 16.04 6.28 3.22
N TRP A 595 16.07 4.98 3.49
CA TRP A 595 15.52 3.96 2.60
C TRP A 595 14.02 4.12 2.34
N ASN A 596 13.31 4.63 3.34
CA ASN A 596 11.87 4.81 3.33
C ASN A 596 11.55 6.28 3.05
N LYS A 597 11.10 6.56 1.83
CA LYS A 597 10.68 7.87 1.34
C LYS A 597 9.51 8.44 2.15
N THR A 598 8.63 7.57 2.71
CA THR A 598 7.52 8.00 3.56
C THR A 598 8.00 8.77 4.78
N VAL A 599 9.08 8.34 5.43
CA VAL A 599 9.63 9.03 6.61
C VAL A 599 10.18 10.41 6.23
N GLU A 600 10.78 10.53 5.05
CA GLU A 600 11.25 11.82 4.52
C GLU A 600 10.06 12.73 4.20
N ASN A 601 9.06 12.22 3.51
CA ASN A 601 7.83 12.95 3.20
C ASN A 601 7.11 13.39 4.48
N GLN A 602 7.04 12.54 5.49
CA GLN A 602 6.49 12.88 6.81
C GLN A 602 7.23 14.04 7.46
N ALA A 603 8.55 14.09 7.34
CA ALA A 603 9.36 15.19 7.87
C ALA A 603 9.14 16.49 7.10
N ILE A 604 9.08 16.44 5.77
CA ILE A 604 8.76 17.60 4.91
C ILE A 604 7.36 18.11 5.22
N ASP A 605 6.40 17.25 5.42
CA ASP A 605 5.01 17.59 5.72
C ASP A 605 4.78 18.28 7.07
N ARG A 606 5.82 18.41 7.91
CA ARG A 606 5.76 19.24 9.13
C ARG A 606 5.80 20.73 8.83
N ALA A 607 6.44 21.12 7.73
CA ALA A 607 6.46 22.48 7.22
C ALA A 607 5.39 22.68 6.12
N TYR A 608 5.24 21.70 5.22
CA TYR A 608 4.28 21.74 4.12
C TYR A 608 2.89 21.27 4.55
N ARG A 609 2.15 22.14 5.22
CA ARG A 609 0.81 21.84 5.74
C ARG A 609 -0.04 23.10 5.86
N LEU A 610 -1.31 22.92 6.23
CA LEU A 610 -2.23 24.03 6.50
C LEU A 610 -1.62 25.08 7.42
N GLY A 611 -1.62 26.34 6.96
CA GLY A 611 -0.99 27.47 7.62
C GLY A 611 0.40 27.83 7.08
N GLN A 612 0.89 27.12 6.07
CA GLN A 612 2.06 27.52 5.29
C GLN A 612 1.64 28.53 4.24
N ASP A 613 2.31 29.67 4.19
CA ASP A 613 2.06 30.80 3.26
C ASP A 613 3.19 31.02 2.25
N LYS A 614 4.30 30.27 2.40
CA LYS A 614 5.47 30.35 1.53
C LYS A 614 5.69 29.05 0.78
N THR A 615 6.26 29.14 -0.43
CA THR A 615 6.76 27.96 -1.16
C THR A 615 7.77 27.20 -0.31
N VAL A 616 7.56 25.89 -0.17
CA VAL A 616 8.46 25.03 0.60
C VAL A 616 9.48 24.37 -0.32
N PHE A 617 10.75 24.62 -0.05
CA PHE A 617 11.87 24.00 -0.75
C PHE A 617 12.44 22.85 0.09
N ALA A 618 12.40 21.64 -0.46
CA ALA A 618 12.98 20.46 0.15
C ALA A 618 14.18 19.96 -0.66
N TYR A 619 15.35 20.04 -0.07
CA TYR A 619 16.63 19.63 -0.67
C TYR A 619 17.08 18.31 -0.09
N LYS A 620 17.17 17.27 -0.93
CA LYS A 620 17.74 15.98 -0.58
C LYS A 620 19.19 15.93 -1.04
N MET A 621 20.12 15.80 -0.09
CA MET A 621 21.54 15.80 -0.37
C MET A 621 22.06 14.40 -0.67
N ILE A 622 22.62 14.20 -1.86
CA ILE A 622 23.11 12.90 -2.35
C ILE A 622 24.59 13.02 -2.72
N MET A 623 25.41 12.18 -2.12
CA MET A 623 26.82 12.10 -2.49
C MET A 623 27.00 11.27 -3.77
N ARG A 624 27.60 11.89 -4.81
CA ARG A 624 27.83 11.22 -6.10
C ARG A 624 28.78 10.06 -6.03
N ASN A 625 28.53 9.06 -6.85
CA ASN A 625 29.32 7.82 -6.95
C ASN A 625 29.48 7.11 -5.62
N THR A 626 28.43 7.09 -4.81
CA THR A 626 28.39 6.41 -3.53
C THR A 626 27.16 5.51 -3.40
N ILE A 627 27.11 4.82 -2.27
CA ILE A 627 25.95 4.00 -1.91
C ILE A 627 24.63 4.79 -1.89
N GLU A 628 24.65 6.09 -1.58
CA GLU A 628 23.43 6.92 -1.56
C GLU A 628 22.82 7.05 -2.95
N GLU A 629 23.64 7.31 -3.97
CA GLU A 629 23.16 7.42 -5.35
C GLU A 629 22.65 6.06 -5.88
N LYS A 630 23.34 4.97 -5.53
CA LYS A 630 22.91 3.63 -5.93
C LYS A 630 21.59 3.22 -5.28
N ILE A 631 21.38 3.57 -4.02
CA ILE A 631 20.14 3.35 -3.30
C ILE A 631 19.00 4.16 -3.92
N LEU A 632 19.23 5.43 -4.26
CA LEU A 632 18.23 6.27 -4.91
C LEU A 632 17.76 5.66 -6.24
N LYS A 633 18.68 5.19 -7.08
CA LYS A 633 18.35 4.51 -8.34
C LYS A 633 17.50 3.24 -8.14
N LEU A 634 17.79 2.47 -7.08
CA LEU A 634 16.98 1.29 -6.74
C LEU A 634 15.58 1.67 -6.23
N GLN A 635 15.46 2.77 -5.49
CA GLN A 635 14.16 3.30 -5.07
C GLN A 635 13.31 3.64 -6.30
N GLU A 636 13.86 4.39 -7.27
CA GLU A 636 13.16 4.79 -8.49
C GLU A 636 12.66 3.60 -9.33
N ILE A 637 13.47 2.53 -9.43
CA ILE A 637 13.09 1.32 -10.15
C ILE A 637 11.92 0.61 -9.46
N LYS A 638 11.94 0.55 -8.12
CA LYS A 638 10.90 -0.14 -7.34
C LYS A 638 9.62 0.70 -7.21
N ASP A 639 9.72 2.01 -7.13
CA ASP A 639 8.57 2.91 -7.11
C ASP A 639 7.69 2.73 -8.38
N LYS A 640 8.31 2.59 -9.55
CA LYS A 640 7.58 2.33 -10.81
C LYS A 640 6.79 1.02 -10.80
N LEU A 641 7.25 -0.01 -10.08
CA LEU A 641 6.54 -1.28 -9.96
C LEU A 641 5.40 -1.25 -8.93
N LEU A 642 5.39 -0.26 -8.03
CA LEU A 642 4.42 -0.13 -6.93
C LEU A 642 3.35 0.92 -7.19
N ASP A 643 3.63 1.93 -8.02
CA ASP A 643 2.64 2.93 -8.45
C ASP A 643 1.43 2.31 -9.14
N ASP A 644 1.62 1.12 -9.76
CA ASP A 644 0.53 0.34 -10.34
C ASP A 644 -0.34 -0.37 -9.30
N LEU A 645 0.12 -0.56 -8.07
CA LEU A 645 -0.58 -1.36 -7.06
C LEU A 645 -1.28 -0.57 -5.97
N ILE A 646 -0.62 0.31 -5.32
CA ILE A 646 -1.09 1.29 -4.31
C ILE A 646 0.15 2.13 -4.00
N SER A 647 0.15 3.38 -4.38
CA SER A 647 1.29 4.29 -4.28
C SER A 647 2.02 4.20 -2.94
N GLU A 648 3.34 4.08 -3.07
CA GLU A 648 4.41 4.50 -2.17
C GLU A 648 4.93 3.51 -1.12
N ASP A 649 6.23 3.31 -1.23
CA ASP A 649 7.26 2.88 -0.30
C ASP A 649 7.57 1.39 -0.12
N ASN A 650 8.59 0.95 -0.87
CA ASN A 650 9.26 -0.31 -0.53
C ASN A 650 10.76 -0.29 -0.81
N LEU A 651 11.54 0.03 0.22
CA LEU A 651 12.91 -0.47 0.38
C LEU A 651 13.18 -0.74 1.85
N SER A 652 12.68 -1.85 2.37
CA SER A 652 13.31 -2.45 3.55
C SER A 652 14.42 -3.37 3.04
N THR A 653 15.60 -3.29 3.65
CA THR A 653 16.75 -4.16 3.39
C THR A 653 16.45 -5.66 3.47
N LYS A 654 15.26 -6.04 3.93
CA LYS A 654 14.79 -7.43 4.00
C LYS A 654 14.51 -8.06 2.64
N ASN A 655 14.34 -7.27 1.58
CA ASN A 655 13.94 -7.73 0.25
C ASN A 655 15.00 -7.48 -0.84
N LEU A 656 16.25 -7.14 -0.47
CA LEU A 656 17.33 -6.99 -1.44
C LEU A 656 17.71 -8.35 -2.02
N SER A 657 17.69 -8.45 -3.36
CA SER A 657 18.21 -9.61 -4.07
C SER A 657 19.75 -9.60 -4.08
N LYS A 658 20.38 -10.73 -4.45
CA LYS A 658 21.83 -10.80 -4.65
C LYS A 658 22.32 -9.75 -5.66
N ASN A 659 21.61 -9.57 -6.75
CA ASN A 659 21.91 -8.58 -7.78
C ASN A 659 21.83 -7.14 -7.26
N ASP A 660 20.85 -6.83 -6.40
CA ASP A 660 20.74 -5.51 -5.75
C ASP A 660 21.95 -5.25 -4.85
N ILE A 661 22.41 -6.25 -4.10
CA ILE A 661 23.56 -6.14 -3.22
C ILE A 661 24.86 -5.94 -4.02
N GLU A 662 25.05 -6.70 -5.09
CA GLU A 662 26.17 -6.53 -6.02
C GLU A 662 26.14 -5.16 -6.70
N PHE A 663 24.97 -4.65 -7.07
CA PHE A 663 24.83 -3.29 -7.61
C PHE A 663 25.19 -2.22 -6.57
N ILE A 664 24.74 -2.37 -5.30
CA ILE A 664 25.00 -1.40 -4.23
C ILE A 664 26.46 -1.32 -3.85
N LEU A 665 27.12 -2.47 -3.67
CA LEU A 665 28.46 -2.58 -3.10
C LEU A 665 29.55 -2.84 -4.15
N GLY A 666 29.18 -3.35 -5.30
CA GLY A 666 30.08 -3.59 -6.44
C GLY A 666 30.61 -2.30 -7.09
N ASN A 667 31.45 -2.47 -8.12
CA ASN A 667 32.03 -1.33 -8.87
C ASN A 667 30.99 -0.59 -9.68
#